data_d4490ed8955950f45acb40dd37e75e73
#
_entry.id   d4490ed8955950f45acb40dd37e75e73
#
_cell.length_a   1.000
_cell.length_b   1.000
_cell.length_c   1.000
_cell.angle_alpha   90.00
_cell.angle_beta   90.00
_cell.angle_gamma   90.00
#
_symmetry.space_group_name_H-M   'P 1'
#
loop_
_entity.id
_entity.type
_entity.pdbx_description
1 polymer ?
#
loop_
_entity_poly.entity_id
_entity_poly.type
_entity_poly.pdbx_seq_one_letter_code
_entity_poly.pdbx_strand_id
1 'polypeptide(L)'
;MLSRIAGWGVLLLGVFCWPATAQQMAADAERVVVYGTLPNSDIGLSLDRVPGQLQSLQSDQINAQHRGSLLSALGTQTSGMSLTDVQGNGLFQNLRFHGFDASPLQGTPQGLAVYQNGVRLNEAFGDTVNWDAIPQSAINRADIWSSNPVFGLNALGGAVNLVMKNGFTWQGMEASLQGGSYGHGMATAQWGLEDGAFSFYGAAEGVTDEGWRAHSQSNLARVYADAGWRFGNSEIHLVASGAVTGLGVVGPTPLGLIQHDSRSVYTFPQTTRNTIGSLALNGKTRLDENWQIEAGAYLRALKQRHVDGNNGNFERCSNSSSFAGRLCLEDDGFPRPVPFSGATALNFRDQFALLDQNGNSLSFTANTFYGTVDRSFTGSSSRGVTMQLTGNAPLLGLANSFTAGFSIDSSAIGFRSTSTLGRVFPSLLVATDLSLAGSGNIIHANGNIGYAPVTLRATTDYYGFYAVDALDLSDSLTLTAGLRVNAADIVTRDRSGTAAELNGTHGYSHINPLAGLTWKATRAIALFGSYSEANRAPTPLELDCANPALPCLLEGSLVSDPPLAQVVSHSYQVGGRGGMDVAEGKLDWSISLFRTDSDNDIVALASTIAGRGYFANVPSTLRQGADLSARYATRGWSAYASYSYLDATYQFTGTLASPNNPGADNNGNVLVTAGRRIPLNPANSLRAGGDMDVMEGISLGGELVFTGSQYFDGDPSNLNARLPSTVAVNLRAAWQIDPRWQLFATLDNLFDNRDALYGGYFDPSDIAGLITPALTDPRTLTLRQPVSFQFGLKFKF
;
A
#
# COMPACT_ATOMS: atom_id res chain seq x y z
N MET A 1 -16.06 25.82 20.82
CA MET A 1 -17.52 26.04 20.72
C MET A 1 -18.19 24.73 20.38
N LEU A 2 -18.63 24.06 21.43
CA LEU A 2 -19.46 22.84 21.36
C LEU A 2 -20.90 23.25 21.02
N SER A 3 -21.47 22.61 20.05
CA SER A 3 -22.88 22.24 20.01
C SER A 3 -23.31 21.93 18.58
N ARG A 4 -23.56 20.66 18.31
CA ARG A 4 -24.71 20.09 17.59
C ARG A 4 -24.37 18.68 17.09
N ILE A 5 -24.55 17.74 18.00
CA ILE A 5 -24.89 16.36 17.62
C ILE A 5 -26.26 16.15 18.28
N ALA A 6 -27.28 16.16 17.49
CA ALA A 6 -28.63 15.81 17.91
C ALA A 6 -29.22 14.86 16.88
N GLY A 7 -29.60 13.69 17.36
CA GLY A 7 -30.79 12.99 16.91
C GLY A 7 -30.61 12.01 15.75
N TRP A 8 -30.19 10.79 16.04
CA TRP A 8 -30.59 9.63 15.23
C TRP A 8 -31.60 8.82 16.01
N GLY A 9 -32.84 8.91 15.56
CA GLY A 9 -33.96 8.16 16.08
C GLY A 9 -33.79 6.66 15.75
N VAL A 10 -33.86 5.84 16.79
CA VAL A 10 -33.95 4.38 16.70
C VAL A 10 -35.34 4.01 16.17
N LEU A 11 -35.43 3.58 14.93
CA LEU A 11 -36.60 2.92 14.39
C LEU A 11 -36.53 1.44 14.79
N LEU A 12 -37.32 1.06 15.78
CA LEU A 12 -37.59 -0.32 16.15
C LEU A 12 -38.52 -0.95 15.08
N LEU A 13 -37.93 -1.70 14.15
CA LEU A 13 -38.67 -2.60 13.26
C LEU A 13 -38.76 -3.98 13.92
N GLY A 14 -39.98 -4.47 14.09
CA GLY A 14 -40.25 -5.78 14.66
C GLY A 14 -39.66 -6.90 13.83
N VAL A 15 -38.90 -7.76 14.48
CA VAL A 15 -38.17 -8.88 13.90
C VAL A 15 -39.04 -10.14 14.01
N PHE A 16 -39.32 -10.74 12.86
CA PHE A 16 -39.81 -12.11 12.77
C PHE A 16 -38.65 -13.08 13.01
N CYS A 17 -38.75 -13.90 14.06
CA CYS A 17 -37.78 -14.96 14.36
C CYS A 17 -37.95 -16.14 13.40
N TRP A 18 -36.91 -16.44 12.62
CA TRP A 18 -36.72 -17.76 12.01
C TRP A 18 -35.57 -18.49 12.74
N PRO A 19 -35.69 -19.84 12.91
CA PRO A 19 -34.67 -20.58 13.64
C PRO A 19 -33.35 -20.63 12.84
N ALA A 20 -32.27 -20.22 13.50
CA ALA A 20 -30.93 -20.37 12.97
C ALA A 20 -30.52 -21.84 12.94
N THR A 21 -30.33 -22.41 11.74
CA THR A 21 -29.61 -23.67 11.58
C THR A 21 -28.12 -23.43 11.81
N ALA A 22 -27.52 -24.15 12.76
CA ALA A 22 -26.10 -24.14 13.03
C ALA A 22 -25.32 -24.43 11.72
N GLN A 23 -24.44 -23.54 11.36
CA GLN A 23 -23.55 -23.72 10.21
C GLN A 23 -22.58 -24.86 10.54
N GLN A 24 -22.83 -26.03 9.99
CA GLN A 24 -21.91 -27.16 10.00
C GLN A 24 -20.69 -26.74 9.20
N MET A 25 -19.50 -26.86 9.80
CA MET A 25 -18.23 -26.65 9.10
C MET A 25 -18.23 -27.50 7.84
N ALA A 26 -18.28 -26.86 6.69
CA ALA A 26 -18.19 -27.55 5.42
C ALA A 26 -16.84 -28.28 5.36
N ALA A 27 -16.86 -29.58 5.19
CA ALA A 27 -15.68 -30.36 4.85
C ALA A 27 -15.00 -29.74 3.63
N ASP A 28 -13.68 -29.72 3.63
CA ASP A 28 -12.83 -29.20 2.58
C ASP A 28 -13.30 -29.63 1.18
N ALA A 29 -14.13 -28.81 0.56
CA ALA A 29 -14.35 -28.91 -0.86
C ALA A 29 -13.02 -28.60 -1.54
N GLU A 30 -12.59 -29.44 -2.48
CA GLU A 30 -11.36 -29.27 -3.26
C GLU A 30 -11.31 -27.84 -3.78
N ARG A 31 -10.35 -27.06 -3.27
CA ARG A 31 -10.33 -25.60 -3.45
C ARG A 31 -10.06 -25.27 -4.90
N VAL A 32 -11.04 -24.69 -5.57
CA VAL A 32 -10.92 -24.21 -6.93
C VAL A 32 -10.22 -22.85 -6.95
N VAL A 33 -9.18 -22.74 -7.75
CA VAL A 33 -8.38 -21.54 -7.99
C VAL A 33 -8.61 -21.08 -9.42
N VAL A 34 -8.84 -19.81 -9.62
CA VAL A 34 -9.05 -19.21 -10.94
C VAL A 34 -7.88 -18.32 -11.30
N TYR A 35 -7.30 -18.53 -12.47
CA TYR A 35 -6.35 -17.60 -13.06
C TYR A 35 -7.10 -16.40 -13.63
N GLY A 36 -7.29 -15.35 -12.85
CA GLY A 36 -8.00 -14.17 -13.30
C GLY A 36 -8.21 -13.14 -12.21
N THR A 37 -8.55 -11.94 -12.64
CA THR A 37 -8.89 -10.84 -11.72
C THR A 37 -10.31 -10.97 -11.18
N LEU A 38 -11.18 -11.75 -11.86
CA LEU A 38 -12.54 -12.04 -11.43
C LEU A 38 -12.55 -13.36 -10.65
N PRO A 39 -12.75 -13.34 -9.31
CA PRO A 39 -12.54 -14.49 -8.45
C PRO A 39 -13.77 -15.42 -8.32
N ASN A 40 -14.84 -15.17 -9.06
CA ASN A 40 -16.15 -15.78 -8.84
C ASN A 40 -16.45 -16.97 -9.77
N SER A 41 -15.46 -17.50 -10.50
CA SER A 41 -15.68 -18.67 -11.34
C SER A 41 -15.92 -19.92 -10.50
N ASP A 42 -16.91 -20.71 -10.94
CA ASP A 42 -17.18 -22.04 -10.40
C ASP A 42 -16.32 -23.11 -11.09
N ILE A 43 -15.65 -22.71 -12.18
CA ILE A 43 -14.75 -23.54 -12.99
C ILE A 43 -13.33 -23.01 -12.78
N GLY A 44 -12.38 -23.85 -12.42
CA GLY A 44 -11.00 -23.45 -12.21
C GLY A 44 -10.10 -24.65 -11.96
N LEU A 45 -8.92 -24.36 -11.49
CA LEU A 45 -7.84 -25.31 -11.26
C LEU A 45 -7.74 -25.61 -9.76
N SER A 46 -7.51 -26.86 -9.40
CA SER A 46 -7.17 -27.18 -8.00
C SER A 46 -5.80 -26.62 -7.62
N LEU A 47 -5.62 -26.24 -6.36
CA LEU A 47 -4.39 -25.61 -5.88
C LEU A 47 -3.13 -26.42 -6.18
N ASP A 48 -3.23 -27.73 -6.12
CA ASP A 48 -2.15 -28.69 -6.40
C ASP A 48 -1.72 -28.76 -7.87
N ARG A 49 -2.43 -28.06 -8.78
CA ARG A 49 -2.11 -27.91 -10.20
C ARG A 49 -1.54 -26.51 -10.56
N VAL A 50 -1.50 -25.57 -9.62
CA VAL A 50 -1.01 -24.20 -9.83
C VAL A 50 0.54 -24.20 -9.80
N PRO A 51 1.26 -23.75 -10.84
CA PRO A 51 2.70 -23.77 -10.90
C PRO A 51 3.37 -22.55 -10.22
N GLY A 52 2.91 -22.14 -9.05
CA GLY A 52 3.45 -20.97 -8.34
C GLY A 52 2.96 -20.91 -6.91
N GLN A 53 3.54 -20.01 -6.14
CA GLN A 53 3.10 -19.77 -4.76
C GLN A 53 1.78 -19.00 -4.75
N LEU A 54 0.79 -19.58 -4.10
CA LEU A 54 -0.48 -18.95 -3.78
C LEU A 54 -0.76 -19.15 -2.30
N GLN A 55 -0.93 -18.06 -1.58
CA GLN A 55 -1.34 -18.08 -0.19
C GLN A 55 -2.74 -17.48 -0.07
N SER A 56 -3.54 -17.99 0.86
CA SER A 56 -4.88 -17.47 1.07
C SER A 56 -5.20 -17.41 2.54
N LEU A 57 -5.75 -16.29 2.94
CA LEU A 57 -6.30 -16.07 4.27
C LEU A 57 -7.82 -16.03 4.19
N GLN A 58 -8.48 -16.86 4.95
CA GLN A 58 -9.93 -16.88 5.05
C GLN A 58 -10.45 -15.82 6.03
N SER A 59 -11.73 -15.49 5.95
CA SER A 59 -12.38 -14.49 6.79
C SER A 59 -12.17 -14.70 8.30
N ASP A 60 -12.23 -15.95 8.76
CA ASP A 60 -11.98 -16.30 10.15
C ASP A 60 -10.56 -15.99 10.59
N GLN A 61 -9.57 -16.30 9.77
CA GLN A 61 -8.15 -16.00 10.03
C GLN A 61 -7.89 -14.48 10.04
N ILE A 62 -8.47 -13.74 9.08
CA ILE A 62 -8.35 -12.28 9.01
C ILE A 62 -8.97 -11.63 10.25
N ASN A 63 -10.13 -12.11 10.70
CA ASN A 63 -10.88 -11.51 11.81
C ASN A 63 -10.48 -12.06 13.20
N ALA A 64 -9.78 -13.19 13.29
CA ALA A 64 -9.34 -13.77 14.57
C ALA A 64 -8.37 -12.86 15.35
N GLN A 65 -7.70 -11.93 14.68
CA GLN A 65 -6.78 -10.99 15.32
C GLN A 65 -7.49 -9.86 16.07
N HIS A 66 -8.76 -9.60 15.79
CA HIS A 66 -9.56 -8.52 16.41
C HIS A 66 -8.93 -7.12 16.34
N ARG A 67 -7.97 -6.86 15.42
CA ARG A 67 -7.26 -5.57 15.30
C ARG A 67 -7.88 -4.60 14.31
N GLY A 68 -8.89 -5.02 13.55
CA GLY A 68 -9.55 -4.17 12.56
C GLY A 68 -8.66 -3.71 11.38
N SER A 69 -7.51 -4.38 11.16
CA SER A 69 -6.54 -4.04 10.12
C SER A 69 -6.21 -5.26 9.26
N LEU A 70 -6.62 -5.22 7.98
CA LEU A 70 -6.24 -6.21 6.97
C LEU A 70 -4.72 -6.34 6.85
N LEU A 71 -3.99 -5.22 6.89
CA LEU A 71 -2.53 -5.20 6.82
C LEU A 71 -1.90 -6.02 7.94
N SER A 72 -2.42 -5.90 9.16
CA SER A 72 -1.95 -6.71 10.29
C SER A 72 -2.11 -8.21 9.99
N ALA A 73 -3.27 -8.63 9.49
CA ALA A 73 -3.50 -10.04 9.16
C ALA A 73 -2.56 -10.54 8.04
N LEU A 74 -2.41 -9.75 6.96
CA LEU A 74 -1.49 -10.08 5.87
C LEU A 74 -0.04 -10.15 6.35
N GLY A 75 0.40 -9.15 7.12
CA GLY A 75 1.79 -9.07 7.61
C GLY A 75 2.16 -10.11 8.65
N THR A 76 1.21 -10.73 9.34
CA THR A 76 1.49 -11.70 10.41
C THR A 76 1.23 -13.15 10.03
N GLN A 77 0.35 -13.40 9.07
CA GLN A 77 -0.04 -14.78 8.70
C GLN A 77 0.43 -15.23 7.32
N THR A 78 1.07 -14.33 6.54
CA THR A 78 1.52 -14.64 5.17
C THR A 78 3.04 -14.66 5.11
N SER A 79 3.65 -15.70 4.53
CA SER A 79 5.10 -15.73 4.28
C SER A 79 5.48 -14.77 3.15
N GLY A 80 6.69 -14.23 3.20
CA GLY A 80 7.19 -13.26 2.23
C GLY A 80 6.66 -11.84 2.42
N MET A 81 5.66 -11.64 3.29
CA MET A 81 5.10 -10.32 3.56
C MET A 81 5.73 -9.65 4.79
N SER A 82 5.88 -8.34 4.69
CA SER A 82 6.29 -7.48 5.80
C SER A 82 5.54 -6.15 5.75
N LEU A 83 5.48 -5.48 6.89
CA LEU A 83 4.92 -4.14 7.00
C LEU A 83 6.04 -3.15 7.32
N THR A 84 6.02 -2.00 6.67
CA THR A 84 6.89 -0.87 6.97
C THR A 84 6.04 0.31 7.36
N ASP A 85 6.28 0.85 8.54
CA ASP A 85 5.56 2.02 9.03
C ASP A 85 6.43 3.27 8.87
N VAL A 86 6.28 3.98 7.76
CA VAL A 86 7.00 5.24 7.50
C VAL A 86 6.36 6.37 8.29
N GLN A 87 5.03 6.39 8.33
CA GLN A 87 4.25 7.54 8.81
C GLN A 87 3.87 7.48 10.29
N GLY A 88 4.28 6.43 11.02
CA GLY A 88 3.94 6.27 12.43
C GLY A 88 2.44 6.06 12.69
N ASN A 89 1.75 5.46 11.73
CA ASN A 89 0.31 5.22 11.77
C ASN A 89 -0.02 3.80 11.31
N GLY A 90 -0.49 2.95 12.22
CA GLY A 90 -0.81 1.56 11.95
C GLY A 90 -1.89 1.31 10.90
N LEU A 91 -2.67 2.35 10.54
CA LEU A 91 -3.70 2.30 9.49
C LEU A 91 -3.17 2.75 8.12
N PHE A 92 -1.91 3.22 8.05
CA PHE A 92 -1.30 3.81 6.86
C PHE A 92 0.09 3.21 6.58
N GLN A 93 0.23 1.90 6.75
CA GLN A 93 1.49 1.18 6.55
C GLN A 93 1.66 0.71 5.11
N ASN A 94 2.92 0.57 4.69
CA ASN A 94 3.26 -0.07 3.43
C ASN A 94 3.21 -1.59 3.62
N LEU A 95 2.51 -2.28 2.73
CA LEU A 95 2.60 -3.72 2.58
C LEU A 95 3.72 -4.05 1.59
N ARG A 96 4.63 -4.92 1.98
CA ARG A 96 5.73 -5.36 1.13
C ARG A 96 5.69 -6.87 0.95
N PHE A 97 5.80 -7.34 -0.30
CA PHE A 97 5.89 -8.75 -0.64
C PHE A 97 7.11 -8.98 -1.53
N HIS A 98 8.02 -9.85 -1.11
CA HIS A 98 9.31 -10.11 -1.79
C HIS A 98 10.13 -8.84 -2.14
N GLY A 99 10.00 -7.79 -1.33
CA GLY A 99 10.68 -6.52 -1.55
C GLY A 99 10.00 -5.57 -2.53
N PHE A 100 8.78 -5.87 -2.98
CA PHE A 100 7.90 -5.00 -3.76
C PHE A 100 6.81 -4.41 -2.88
N ASP A 101 6.52 -3.12 -3.05
CA ASP A 101 5.58 -2.40 -2.20
C ASP A 101 4.17 -2.29 -2.81
N ALA A 102 3.17 -2.31 -1.93
CA ALA A 102 1.84 -1.74 -2.13
C ALA A 102 1.59 -0.72 -1.01
N SER A 103 1.91 0.52 -1.28
CA SER A 103 1.95 1.61 -0.31
C SER A 103 0.79 2.58 -0.50
N PRO A 104 0.21 3.13 0.58
CA PRO A 104 -0.69 4.27 0.49
C PRO A 104 0.06 5.60 0.32
N LEU A 105 1.38 5.62 0.55
CA LEU A 105 2.21 6.81 0.47
C LEU A 105 2.56 7.15 -0.97
N GLN A 106 2.19 8.35 -1.42
CA GLN A 106 2.67 8.89 -2.70
C GLN A 106 4.19 9.04 -2.67
N GLY A 107 4.84 8.76 -3.79
CA GLY A 107 6.30 8.81 -3.86
C GLY A 107 7.01 7.49 -3.52
N THR A 108 6.31 6.45 -3.14
CA THR A 108 6.87 5.10 -3.01
C THR A 108 6.69 4.34 -4.32
N PRO A 109 7.77 3.85 -4.97
CA PRO A 109 7.65 2.99 -6.15
C PRO A 109 6.87 1.72 -5.82
N GLN A 110 5.79 1.49 -6.57
CA GLN A 110 4.86 0.37 -6.34
C GLN A 110 5.28 -0.86 -7.16
N GLY A 111 4.93 -2.06 -6.72
CA GLY A 111 5.26 -3.30 -7.44
C GLY A 111 4.28 -4.44 -7.21
N LEU A 112 3.13 -4.15 -6.55
CA LEU A 112 2.06 -5.12 -6.30
C LEU A 112 0.74 -4.60 -6.85
N ALA A 113 0.02 -5.45 -7.57
CA ALA A 113 -1.35 -5.16 -7.99
C ALA A 113 -2.34 -5.59 -6.90
N VAL A 114 -3.32 -4.75 -6.61
CA VAL A 114 -4.34 -5.04 -5.59
C VAL A 114 -5.74 -4.93 -6.20
N TYR A 115 -6.56 -5.95 -6.00
CA TYR A 115 -7.91 -6.05 -6.51
C TYR A 115 -8.93 -6.33 -5.41
N GLN A 116 -10.15 -5.85 -5.62
CA GLN A 116 -11.34 -6.16 -4.81
C GLN A 116 -12.45 -6.60 -5.76
N ASN A 117 -12.81 -7.89 -5.75
CA ASN A 117 -13.83 -8.45 -6.66
C ASN A 117 -13.64 -8.03 -8.13
N GLY A 118 -12.40 -8.01 -8.63
CA GLY A 118 -12.05 -7.61 -10.00
C GLY A 118 -11.84 -6.10 -10.22
N VAL A 119 -12.20 -5.25 -9.25
CA VAL A 119 -11.91 -3.81 -9.29
C VAL A 119 -10.48 -3.55 -8.86
N ARG A 120 -9.68 -2.89 -9.68
CA ARG A 120 -8.33 -2.48 -9.33
C ARG A 120 -8.38 -1.39 -8.26
N LEU A 121 -7.63 -1.56 -7.17
CA LEU A 121 -7.56 -0.61 -6.06
C LEU A 121 -6.39 0.36 -6.14
N ASN A 122 -5.36 0.04 -6.93
CA ASN A 122 -4.23 0.94 -7.14
C ASN A 122 -4.71 2.24 -7.81
N GLU A 123 -4.37 3.39 -7.23
CA GLU A 123 -4.77 4.71 -7.70
C GLU A 123 -3.93 5.16 -8.90
N ALA A 124 -4.57 5.71 -9.90
CA ALA A 124 -3.91 5.97 -11.18
C ALA A 124 -2.82 7.06 -11.14
N PHE A 125 -2.78 7.95 -10.14
CA PHE A 125 -1.79 9.03 -10.06
C PHE A 125 -0.41 8.55 -9.63
N GLY A 126 -0.32 7.79 -8.54
CA GLY A 126 0.94 7.27 -7.98
C GLY A 126 0.91 5.76 -7.74
N ASP A 127 -0.08 5.07 -8.31
CA ASP A 127 -0.33 3.63 -8.15
C ASP A 127 -0.48 3.16 -6.68
N THR A 128 -0.80 4.11 -5.78
CA THR A 128 -0.93 3.88 -4.34
C THR A 128 -2.16 3.05 -3.99
N VAL A 129 -2.12 2.37 -2.85
CA VAL A 129 -3.23 1.55 -2.34
C VAL A 129 -3.73 2.09 -1.01
N ASN A 130 -4.96 2.59 -0.97
CA ASN A 130 -5.59 3.11 0.23
C ASN A 130 -6.17 1.97 1.08
N TRP A 131 -5.31 1.28 1.85
CA TRP A 131 -5.68 0.16 2.71
C TRP A 131 -6.68 0.56 3.79
N ASP A 132 -6.63 1.82 4.22
CA ASP A 132 -7.52 2.45 5.18
C ASP A 132 -8.98 2.50 4.72
N ALA A 133 -9.23 2.36 3.42
CA ALA A 133 -10.57 2.39 2.82
C ALA A 133 -11.27 1.03 2.72
N ILE A 134 -10.57 -0.08 3.01
CA ILE A 134 -11.10 -1.44 2.81
C ILE A 134 -11.75 -1.94 4.12
N PRO A 135 -13.06 -2.23 4.13
CA PRO A 135 -13.71 -2.79 5.31
C PRO A 135 -13.31 -4.25 5.51
N GLN A 136 -12.57 -4.52 6.60
CA GLN A 136 -12.05 -5.85 6.90
C GLN A 136 -13.15 -6.88 7.14
N SER A 137 -14.23 -6.49 7.82
CA SER A 137 -15.35 -7.39 8.12
C SER A 137 -16.03 -7.93 6.87
N ALA A 138 -15.97 -7.18 5.76
CA ALA A 138 -16.57 -7.57 4.49
C ALA A 138 -15.68 -8.54 3.66
N ILE A 139 -14.44 -8.81 4.08
CA ILE A 139 -13.55 -9.71 3.34
C ILE A 139 -13.92 -11.16 3.65
N ASN A 140 -14.18 -11.94 2.61
CA ASN A 140 -14.38 -13.37 2.68
C ASN A 140 -13.03 -14.11 2.62
N ARG A 141 -12.15 -13.67 1.71
CA ARG A 141 -10.82 -14.27 1.49
C ARG A 141 -9.87 -13.25 0.88
N ALA A 142 -8.61 -13.33 1.24
CA ALA A 142 -7.51 -12.63 0.59
C ALA A 142 -6.56 -13.64 -0.05
N ASP A 143 -6.39 -13.57 -1.38
CA ASP A 143 -5.50 -14.42 -2.16
C ASP A 143 -4.25 -13.64 -2.56
N ILE A 144 -3.07 -14.16 -2.22
CA ILE A 144 -1.78 -13.57 -2.48
C ILE A 144 -1.06 -14.41 -3.52
N TRP A 145 -0.91 -13.86 -4.70
CA TRP A 145 -0.24 -14.49 -5.84
C TRP A 145 1.18 -13.98 -5.98
N SER A 146 2.13 -14.86 -6.08
CA SER A 146 3.49 -14.52 -6.45
C SER A 146 3.63 -14.48 -7.97
N SER A 147 4.23 -13.40 -8.50
CA SER A 147 4.71 -13.28 -9.89
C SER A 147 3.77 -13.86 -10.96
N ASN A 148 2.52 -13.45 -10.98
CA ASN A 148 1.54 -13.92 -11.94
C ASN A 148 1.10 -12.77 -12.90
N PRO A 149 1.50 -12.80 -14.18
CA PRO A 149 1.23 -11.71 -15.13
C PRO A 149 -0.26 -11.51 -15.44
N VAL A 150 -1.12 -12.49 -15.18
CA VAL A 150 -2.58 -12.41 -15.42
C VAL A 150 -3.21 -11.20 -14.69
N PHE A 151 -2.65 -10.80 -13.55
CA PHE A 151 -3.14 -9.66 -12.77
C PHE A 151 -2.80 -8.29 -13.35
N GLY A 152 -2.12 -8.22 -14.50
CA GLY A 152 -1.97 -6.99 -15.27
C GLY A 152 -0.74 -6.17 -14.92
N LEU A 153 -0.83 -4.88 -15.26
CA LEU A 153 0.23 -3.90 -14.98
C LEU A 153 0.53 -3.80 -13.49
N ASN A 154 1.82 -3.62 -13.18
CA ASN A 154 2.33 -3.42 -11.82
C ASN A 154 2.25 -4.65 -10.90
N ALA A 155 2.13 -5.84 -11.46
CA ALA A 155 2.22 -7.09 -10.69
C ALA A 155 3.65 -7.67 -10.71
N LEU A 156 4.69 -6.81 -10.53
CA LEU A 156 6.10 -7.20 -10.61
C LEU A 156 6.44 -8.29 -9.56
N GLY A 157 6.06 -8.06 -8.31
CA GLY A 157 6.22 -9.02 -7.21
C GLY A 157 5.03 -9.96 -7.06
N GLY A 158 3.88 -9.58 -7.61
CA GLY A 158 2.65 -10.34 -7.46
C GLY A 158 1.40 -9.52 -7.30
N ALA A 159 0.34 -10.16 -6.81
CA ALA A 159 -0.95 -9.50 -6.62
C ALA A 159 -1.63 -9.93 -5.30
N VAL A 160 -2.42 -9.03 -4.74
CA VAL A 160 -3.36 -9.30 -3.65
C VAL A 160 -4.78 -9.18 -4.20
N ASN A 161 -5.53 -10.26 -4.18
CA ASN A 161 -6.92 -10.29 -4.64
C ASN A 161 -7.86 -10.51 -3.46
N LEU A 162 -8.69 -9.51 -3.17
CA LEU A 162 -9.67 -9.53 -2.10
C LEU A 162 -11.01 -10.00 -2.64
N VAL A 163 -11.44 -11.15 -2.18
CA VAL A 163 -12.77 -11.70 -2.43
C VAL A 163 -13.66 -11.25 -1.30
N MET A 164 -14.68 -10.47 -1.61
CA MET A 164 -15.57 -9.91 -0.61
C MET A 164 -16.76 -10.87 -0.35
N LYS A 165 -17.35 -10.75 0.85
CA LYS A 165 -18.60 -11.44 1.20
C LYS A 165 -19.75 -10.92 0.35
N ASN A 166 -20.69 -11.81 0.07
CA ASN A 166 -22.00 -11.50 -0.51
C ASN A 166 -23.08 -12.31 0.24
N GLY A 167 -24.34 -12.05 -0.02
CA GLY A 167 -25.42 -12.73 0.68
C GLY A 167 -25.54 -14.23 0.38
N PHE A 168 -24.97 -14.71 -0.74
CA PHE A 168 -24.90 -16.15 -1.02
C PHE A 168 -23.78 -16.85 -0.24
N THR A 169 -22.75 -16.14 0.20
CA THR A 169 -21.61 -16.71 0.92
C THR A 169 -21.64 -16.45 2.42
N TRP A 170 -22.42 -15.47 2.86
CA TRP A 170 -22.51 -15.12 4.27
C TRP A 170 -23.92 -14.61 4.60
N GLN A 171 -24.59 -15.24 5.57
CA GLN A 171 -25.93 -14.89 6.06
C GLN A 171 -25.88 -14.65 7.56
N GLY A 172 -26.88 -13.91 8.06
CA GLY A 172 -27.04 -13.55 9.46
C GLY A 172 -26.71 -12.08 9.73
N MET A 173 -26.64 -11.74 11.00
CA MET A 173 -26.28 -10.41 11.46
C MET A 173 -25.18 -10.52 12.51
N GLU A 174 -24.17 -9.68 12.40
CA GLU A 174 -23.12 -9.58 13.40
C GLU A 174 -22.80 -8.12 13.67
N ALA A 175 -22.66 -7.74 14.93
CA ALA A 175 -22.19 -6.43 15.33
C ALA A 175 -21.08 -6.57 16.37
N SER A 176 -20.08 -5.69 16.33
CA SER A 176 -19.06 -5.62 17.38
C SER A 176 -18.75 -4.20 17.79
N LEU A 177 -18.39 -4.04 19.08
CA LEU A 177 -17.87 -2.82 19.66
C LEU A 177 -16.54 -3.14 20.35
N GLN A 178 -15.57 -2.27 20.17
CA GLN A 178 -14.23 -2.45 20.69
C GLN A 178 -13.68 -1.11 21.18
N GLY A 179 -12.92 -1.14 22.26
CA GLY A 179 -12.21 0.01 22.79
C GLY A 179 -10.87 -0.38 23.39
N GLY A 180 -9.94 0.57 23.50
CA GLY A 180 -8.60 0.23 23.99
C GLY A 180 -7.69 1.41 24.26
N SER A 181 -6.40 1.13 24.34
CA SER A 181 -5.32 2.08 24.57
C SER A 181 -5.31 3.17 23.50
N TYR A 182 -4.78 4.34 23.84
CA TYR A 182 -4.61 5.50 22.96
C TYR A 182 -5.92 6.03 22.32
N GLY A 183 -7.01 5.92 23.07
CA GLY A 183 -8.32 6.38 22.60
C GLY A 183 -8.88 5.57 21.43
N HIS A 184 -8.35 4.35 21.22
CA HIS A 184 -8.85 3.47 20.17
C HIS A 184 -10.30 3.05 20.43
N GLY A 185 -11.15 3.23 19.44
CA GLY A 185 -12.52 2.77 19.43
C GLY A 185 -12.90 2.26 18.04
N MET A 186 -13.59 1.11 17.97
CA MET A 186 -14.08 0.55 16.72
C MET A 186 -15.48 0.00 16.88
N ALA A 187 -16.31 0.25 15.89
CA ALA A 187 -17.65 -0.34 15.77
C ALA A 187 -17.78 -0.98 14.39
N THR A 188 -18.30 -2.21 14.35
CA THR A 188 -18.61 -2.90 13.10
C THR A 188 -20.02 -3.44 13.11
N ALA A 189 -20.66 -3.49 11.95
CA ALA A 189 -21.93 -4.17 11.74
C ALA A 189 -21.92 -4.82 10.35
N GLN A 190 -22.43 -6.04 10.26
CA GLN A 190 -22.61 -6.71 8.98
C GLN A 190 -23.94 -7.48 9.00
N TRP A 191 -24.56 -7.55 7.84
CA TRP A 191 -25.84 -8.20 7.62
C TRP A 191 -25.87 -8.85 6.26
N GLY A 192 -26.29 -10.11 6.20
CA GLY A 192 -26.45 -10.89 4.98
C GLY A 192 -27.75 -11.66 4.98
N LEU A 193 -28.38 -11.75 3.84
CA LEU A 193 -29.57 -12.55 3.60
C LEU A 193 -29.53 -13.20 2.23
N GLU A 194 -30.21 -14.31 2.10
CA GLU A 194 -30.48 -15.00 0.85
C GLU A 194 -31.96 -15.41 0.82
N ASP A 195 -32.62 -15.18 -0.29
CA ASP A 195 -33.97 -15.61 -0.56
C ASP A 195 -34.01 -16.24 -1.97
N GLY A 196 -33.51 -17.50 -2.06
CA GLY A 196 -33.43 -18.27 -3.29
C GLY A 196 -32.66 -17.55 -4.43
N ALA A 197 -33.38 -16.78 -5.22
CA ALA A 197 -32.77 -16.09 -6.36
C ALA A 197 -32.09 -14.78 -6.00
N PHE A 198 -32.41 -14.17 -4.88
CA PHE A 198 -31.86 -12.88 -4.45
C PHE A 198 -30.96 -13.01 -3.23
N SER A 199 -29.91 -12.24 -3.19
CA SER A 199 -29.08 -12.11 -2.00
C SER A 199 -28.72 -10.66 -1.73
N PHE A 200 -28.49 -10.34 -0.46
CA PHE A 200 -27.96 -9.04 -0.06
C PHE A 200 -26.92 -9.24 1.05
N TYR A 201 -25.85 -8.48 0.98
CA TYR A 201 -24.86 -8.34 2.05
C TYR A 201 -24.51 -6.88 2.24
N GLY A 202 -24.39 -6.45 3.48
CA GLY A 202 -23.95 -5.10 3.82
C GLY A 202 -23.01 -5.13 5.04
N ALA A 203 -21.99 -4.28 5.02
CA ALA A 203 -21.07 -4.08 6.14
C ALA A 203 -20.77 -2.59 6.34
N ALA A 204 -20.63 -2.18 7.59
CA ALA A 204 -20.21 -0.85 7.98
C ALA A 204 -19.20 -0.94 9.12
N GLU A 205 -18.18 -0.08 9.06
CA GLU A 205 -17.15 0.02 10.09
C GLU A 205 -16.85 1.47 10.40
N GLY A 206 -16.67 1.79 11.67
CA GLY A 206 -16.19 3.08 12.16
C GLY A 206 -15.02 2.88 13.10
N VAL A 207 -13.94 3.66 12.92
CA VAL A 207 -12.74 3.63 13.78
C VAL A 207 -12.40 5.04 14.22
N THR A 208 -12.08 5.20 15.49
CA THR A 208 -11.47 6.40 16.06
C THR A 208 -10.19 5.99 16.79
N ASP A 209 -9.13 6.77 16.67
CA ASP A 209 -7.87 6.50 17.32
C ASP A 209 -7.18 7.84 17.61
N GLU A 210 -6.83 8.13 18.85
CA GLU A 210 -6.08 9.35 19.17
C GLU A 210 -4.60 9.24 18.80
N GLY A 211 -4.14 8.02 18.55
CA GLY A 211 -2.75 7.72 18.25
C GLY A 211 -1.85 7.75 19.48
N TRP A 212 -0.78 6.95 19.44
CA TRP A 212 0.18 6.95 20.56
C TRP A 212 1.22 8.07 20.46
N ARG A 213 1.47 8.60 19.23
CA ARG A 213 2.34 9.75 19.01
C ARG A 213 1.54 11.05 19.09
N ALA A 214 2.24 12.15 19.34
CA ALA A 214 1.61 13.46 19.26
C ALA A 214 1.07 13.70 17.83
N HIS A 215 -0.10 14.32 17.71
CA HIS A 215 -0.72 14.71 16.42
C HIS A 215 -1.00 13.57 15.42
N SER A 216 -1.01 12.29 15.85
CA SER A 216 -1.24 11.12 15.00
C SER A 216 -2.69 10.60 15.00
N GLN A 217 -3.64 11.43 15.39
CA GLN A 217 -5.06 11.10 15.48
C GLN A 217 -5.63 10.64 14.13
N SER A 218 -6.48 9.60 14.15
CA SER A 218 -7.12 9.01 12.97
C SER A 218 -8.60 8.74 13.19
N ASN A 219 -9.40 8.91 12.13
CA ASN A 219 -10.83 8.61 12.12
C ASN A 219 -11.21 8.05 10.75
N LEU A 220 -11.96 6.93 10.74
CA LEU A 220 -12.38 6.26 9.52
C LEU A 220 -13.85 5.85 9.62
N ALA A 221 -14.54 5.92 8.47
CA ALA A 221 -15.83 5.28 8.26
C ALA A 221 -15.81 4.56 6.91
N ARG A 222 -16.18 3.29 6.88
CA ARG A 222 -16.14 2.41 5.71
C ARG A 222 -17.46 1.68 5.56
N VAL A 223 -17.90 1.51 4.32
CA VAL A 223 -19.12 0.77 4.00
C VAL A 223 -18.89 -0.12 2.78
N TYR A 224 -19.56 -1.24 2.75
CA TYR A 224 -19.61 -2.16 1.62
C TYR A 224 -21.01 -2.75 1.52
N ALA A 225 -21.52 -2.92 0.29
CA ALA A 225 -22.77 -3.59 0.02
C ALA A 225 -22.69 -4.38 -1.28
N ASP A 226 -23.35 -5.53 -1.31
CA ASP A 226 -23.49 -6.43 -2.46
C ASP A 226 -24.94 -6.88 -2.57
N ALA A 227 -25.53 -6.71 -3.74
CA ALA A 227 -26.86 -7.22 -4.07
C ALA A 227 -26.73 -8.19 -5.24
N GLY A 228 -27.04 -9.46 -5.00
CA GLY A 228 -26.89 -10.56 -5.94
C GLY A 228 -28.21 -11.12 -6.46
N TRP A 229 -28.24 -11.54 -7.72
CA TRP A 229 -29.36 -12.26 -8.34
C TRP A 229 -28.88 -13.49 -9.08
N ARG A 230 -29.53 -14.62 -8.86
CA ARG A 230 -29.37 -15.87 -9.60
C ARG A 230 -30.59 -16.13 -10.48
N PHE A 231 -30.35 -16.41 -11.74
CA PHE A 231 -31.39 -16.79 -12.71
C PHE A 231 -30.86 -17.77 -13.75
N GLY A 232 -31.44 -18.94 -13.84
CA GLY A 232 -30.92 -20.04 -14.67
C GLY A 232 -29.46 -20.33 -14.32
N ASN A 233 -28.59 -20.26 -15.32
CA ASN A 233 -27.14 -20.50 -15.17
C ASN A 233 -26.33 -19.23 -14.88
N SER A 234 -26.99 -18.13 -14.57
CA SER A 234 -26.37 -16.82 -14.44
C SER A 234 -26.51 -16.26 -13.04
N GLU A 235 -25.50 -15.49 -12.63
CA GLU A 235 -25.46 -14.73 -11.38
C GLU A 235 -24.93 -13.33 -11.66
N ILE A 236 -25.59 -12.30 -11.12
CA ILE A 236 -25.19 -10.89 -11.28
C ILE A 236 -25.14 -10.25 -9.91
N HIS A 237 -24.13 -9.43 -9.67
CA HIS A 237 -23.91 -8.68 -8.44
C HIS A 237 -23.76 -7.20 -8.73
N LEU A 238 -24.51 -6.38 -8.02
CA LEU A 238 -24.31 -4.94 -7.92
C LEU A 238 -23.59 -4.66 -6.60
N VAL A 239 -22.37 -4.16 -6.70
CA VAL A 239 -21.47 -3.93 -5.56
C VAL A 239 -21.25 -2.43 -5.38
N ALA A 240 -21.37 -1.93 -4.16
CA ALA A 240 -21.04 -0.58 -3.78
C ALA A 240 -20.06 -0.56 -2.60
N SER A 241 -19.05 0.28 -2.64
CA SER A 241 -18.19 0.54 -1.49
C SER A 241 -17.87 2.02 -1.33
N GLY A 242 -17.63 2.44 -0.09
CA GLY A 242 -17.30 3.81 0.20
C GLY A 242 -16.50 3.95 1.49
N ALA A 243 -15.64 4.98 1.54
CA ALA A 243 -14.86 5.30 2.72
C ALA A 243 -14.65 6.81 2.85
N VAL A 244 -14.65 7.28 4.09
CA VAL A 244 -14.17 8.61 4.48
C VAL A 244 -13.14 8.39 5.57
N THR A 245 -11.89 8.83 5.32
CA THR A 245 -10.80 8.64 6.26
C THR A 245 -10.10 9.96 6.53
N GLY A 246 -9.62 10.13 7.75
CA GLY A 246 -8.77 11.23 8.18
C GLY A 246 -7.67 10.67 9.05
N LEU A 247 -6.42 10.82 8.62
CA LEU A 247 -5.25 10.18 9.20
C LEU A 247 -4.21 11.23 9.59
N GLY A 248 -3.71 11.16 10.82
CA GLY A 248 -2.51 11.85 11.24
C GLY A 248 -1.28 11.04 10.76
N VAL A 249 -0.54 11.60 9.81
CA VAL A 249 0.58 10.92 9.13
C VAL A 249 1.89 11.68 9.44
N VAL A 250 2.36 11.55 10.66
CA VAL A 250 3.35 12.43 11.28
C VAL A 250 4.81 12.10 10.95
N GLY A 251 5.06 11.19 10.05
CA GLY A 251 6.39 10.87 9.53
C GLY A 251 7.43 10.39 10.55
N PRO A 252 8.65 10.11 10.11
CA PRO A 252 9.76 9.76 10.98
C PRO A 252 10.25 10.98 11.77
N THR A 253 10.77 10.73 12.96
CA THR A 253 11.22 11.78 13.88
C THR A 253 12.72 11.70 14.11
N PRO A 254 13.45 12.84 14.13
CA PRO A 254 14.86 12.88 14.52
C PRO A 254 15.15 12.16 15.83
N LEU A 255 16.22 11.36 15.83
CA LEU A 255 16.59 10.53 16.98
C LEU A 255 16.73 11.35 18.27
N GLY A 256 17.29 12.54 18.21
CA GLY A 256 17.47 13.40 19.38
C GLY A 256 16.13 13.84 20.00
N LEU A 257 15.10 14.04 19.22
CA LEU A 257 13.74 14.33 19.72
C LEU A 257 13.12 13.09 20.39
N ILE A 258 13.28 11.93 19.74
CA ILE A 258 12.80 10.64 20.29
C ILE A 258 13.44 10.32 21.64
N GLN A 259 14.73 10.61 21.80
CA GLN A 259 15.45 10.38 23.07
C GLN A 259 14.94 11.28 24.20
N HIS A 260 14.41 12.45 23.88
CA HIS A 260 13.78 13.34 24.84
C HIS A 260 12.35 12.92 25.18
N ASP A 261 11.53 12.66 24.15
CA ASP A 261 10.17 12.12 24.28
C ASP A 261 9.85 11.25 23.07
N SER A 262 9.61 9.96 23.29
CA SER A 262 9.31 8.99 22.27
C SER A 262 8.03 9.29 21.47
N ARG A 263 7.14 10.14 22.00
CA ARG A 263 5.91 10.58 21.36
C ARG A 263 6.12 11.79 20.43
N SER A 264 7.31 12.37 20.42
CA SER A 264 7.65 13.55 19.59
C SER A 264 7.40 13.28 18.13
N VAL A 265 7.09 14.36 17.42
CA VAL A 265 7.00 14.42 15.96
C VAL A 265 7.92 15.51 15.46
N TYR A 266 8.36 15.43 14.18
CA TYR A 266 9.32 16.41 13.67
C TYR A 266 8.64 17.75 13.40
N THR A 267 7.61 17.76 12.54
CA THR A 267 6.80 18.95 12.28
C THR A 267 5.32 18.57 12.26
N PHE A 268 4.46 19.52 12.42
CA PHE A 268 3.02 19.36 12.25
C PHE A 268 2.37 20.70 11.85
N PRO A 269 1.17 20.70 11.18
CA PRO A 269 0.28 19.56 10.95
C PRO A 269 0.76 18.66 9.82
N GLN A 270 0.52 17.33 9.93
CA GLN A 270 0.69 16.36 8.86
C GLN A 270 -0.55 15.45 8.83
N THR A 271 -1.39 15.61 7.82
CA THR A 271 -2.67 14.91 7.77
C THR A 271 -3.06 14.55 6.34
N THR A 272 -3.60 13.34 6.17
CA THR A 272 -4.23 12.90 4.92
C THR A 272 -5.71 12.64 5.14
N ARG A 273 -6.56 13.12 4.24
CA ARG A 273 -7.99 12.87 4.25
C ARG A 273 -8.43 12.32 2.91
N ASN A 274 -9.06 11.15 2.93
CA ASN A 274 -9.59 10.49 1.73
C ASN A 274 -11.11 10.44 1.76
N THR A 275 -11.72 10.59 0.60
CA THR A 275 -13.11 10.23 0.33
C THR A 275 -13.10 9.37 -0.92
N ILE A 276 -13.50 8.11 -0.76
CA ILE A 276 -13.46 7.09 -1.81
C ILE A 276 -14.85 6.51 -1.98
N GLY A 277 -15.24 6.29 -3.23
CA GLY A 277 -16.48 5.59 -3.56
C GLY A 277 -16.28 4.74 -4.81
N SER A 278 -16.89 3.55 -4.84
CA SER A 278 -16.93 2.71 -6.02
C SER A 278 -18.28 2.03 -6.19
N LEU A 279 -18.63 1.79 -7.45
CA LEU A 279 -19.78 1.01 -7.87
C LEU A 279 -19.30 0.03 -8.92
N ALA A 280 -19.66 -1.24 -8.77
CA ALA A 280 -19.32 -2.28 -9.73
C ALA A 280 -20.51 -3.16 -10.05
N LEU A 281 -20.57 -3.64 -11.29
CA LEU A 281 -21.50 -4.66 -11.75
C LEU A 281 -20.66 -5.85 -12.21
N ASN A 282 -20.83 -6.98 -11.53
CA ASN A 282 -20.14 -8.23 -11.85
C ASN A 282 -21.19 -9.28 -12.22
N GLY A 283 -20.88 -10.09 -13.20
CA GLY A 283 -21.75 -11.17 -13.62
C GLY A 283 -20.97 -12.40 -14.07
N LYS A 284 -21.58 -13.56 -13.87
CA LYS A 284 -21.10 -14.82 -14.42
C LYS A 284 -22.26 -15.59 -15.06
N THR A 285 -21.96 -16.34 -16.10
CA THR A 285 -22.93 -17.25 -16.74
C THR A 285 -22.24 -18.49 -17.24
N ARG A 286 -22.77 -19.66 -16.91
CA ARG A 286 -22.37 -20.91 -17.54
C ARG A 286 -23.00 -21.02 -18.91
N LEU A 287 -22.17 -21.19 -19.92
CA LEU A 287 -22.61 -21.43 -21.30
C LEU A 287 -23.02 -22.88 -21.49
N ASP A 288 -22.25 -23.79 -20.92
CA ASP A 288 -22.52 -25.26 -20.86
C ASP A 288 -21.77 -25.87 -19.65
N GLU A 289 -21.62 -27.19 -19.63
CA GLU A 289 -20.97 -27.93 -18.55
C GLU A 289 -19.49 -27.60 -18.40
N ASN A 290 -18.84 -27.15 -19.48
CA ASN A 290 -17.40 -26.92 -19.55
C ASN A 290 -16.99 -25.44 -19.62
N TRP A 291 -17.89 -24.52 -19.97
CA TRP A 291 -17.54 -23.13 -20.25
C TRP A 291 -18.35 -22.13 -19.43
N GLN A 292 -17.67 -21.14 -18.91
CA GLN A 292 -18.24 -20.02 -18.16
C GLN A 292 -17.65 -18.70 -18.63
N ILE A 293 -18.49 -17.68 -18.74
CA ILE A 293 -18.09 -16.30 -18.95
C ILE A 293 -18.31 -15.54 -17.66
N GLU A 294 -17.34 -14.69 -17.33
CA GLU A 294 -17.43 -13.69 -16.30
C GLU A 294 -17.16 -12.31 -16.89
N ALA A 295 -17.88 -11.32 -16.42
CA ALA A 295 -17.67 -9.94 -16.82
C ALA A 295 -17.88 -8.99 -15.65
N GLY A 296 -17.10 -7.92 -15.62
CA GLY A 296 -17.20 -6.87 -14.63
C GLY A 296 -17.05 -5.50 -15.25
N ALA A 297 -17.78 -4.52 -14.72
CA ALA A 297 -17.59 -3.12 -15.05
C ALA A 297 -17.65 -2.30 -13.76
N TYR A 298 -16.82 -1.26 -13.65
CA TYR A 298 -16.78 -0.46 -12.44
C TYR A 298 -16.57 1.03 -12.71
N LEU A 299 -17.00 1.82 -11.71
CA LEU A 299 -16.70 3.23 -11.56
C LEU A 299 -16.12 3.43 -10.18
N ARG A 300 -15.05 4.19 -10.08
CA ARG A 300 -14.39 4.52 -8.81
C ARG A 300 -13.96 5.98 -8.79
N ALA A 301 -14.10 6.63 -7.66
CA ALA A 301 -13.68 8.02 -7.47
C ALA A 301 -12.92 8.15 -6.15
N LEU A 302 -11.83 8.91 -6.18
CA LEU A 302 -11.04 9.33 -5.01
C LEU A 302 -10.98 10.86 -4.95
N LYS A 303 -11.08 11.38 -3.74
CA LYS A 303 -10.66 12.75 -3.40
C LYS A 303 -9.74 12.66 -2.20
N GLN A 304 -8.48 13.01 -2.37
CA GLN A 304 -7.48 13.05 -1.33
C GLN A 304 -7.07 14.51 -1.08
N ARG A 305 -6.93 14.86 0.19
CA ARG A 305 -6.36 16.12 0.63
C ARG A 305 -5.24 15.81 1.61
N HIS A 306 -4.06 16.30 1.30
CA HIS A 306 -2.90 16.20 2.17
C HIS A 306 -2.49 17.58 2.64
N VAL A 307 -2.08 17.69 3.90
CA VAL A 307 -1.55 18.91 4.51
C VAL A 307 -0.27 18.52 5.22
N ASP A 308 0.80 19.23 4.90
CA ASP A 308 2.10 19.00 5.48
C ASP A 308 2.72 20.33 5.92
N GLY A 309 3.16 20.39 7.17
CA GLY A 309 3.87 21.53 7.73
C GLY A 309 5.36 21.24 7.70
N ASN A 310 6.08 21.92 6.82
CA ASN A 310 7.50 21.70 6.56
C ASN A 310 8.38 22.85 7.02
N ASN A 311 9.64 22.55 7.33
CA ASN A 311 10.69 23.52 7.41
C ASN A 311 10.90 24.16 6.03
N GLY A 312 11.09 25.47 5.97
CA GLY A 312 11.33 26.21 4.74
C GLY A 312 12.81 26.58 4.63
N ASN A 313 13.47 26.14 3.56
CA ASN A 313 14.88 26.48 3.28
C ASN A 313 14.95 27.85 2.63
N PHE A 314 14.78 28.89 3.46
CA PHE A 314 14.71 30.27 3.00
C PHE A 314 15.81 31.10 3.61
N GLU A 315 16.39 31.96 2.78
CA GLU A 315 17.49 32.85 3.14
C GLU A 315 17.20 34.33 2.75
N ARG A 316 18.09 35.21 3.15
CA ARG A 316 18.08 36.58 2.67
C ARG A 316 18.62 36.63 1.26
N CYS A 317 17.86 37.18 0.31
CA CYS A 317 18.33 37.37 -1.05
C CYS A 317 19.69 38.09 -1.10
N SER A 318 20.59 37.56 -1.91
CA SER A 318 21.94 38.08 -2.10
C SER A 318 21.93 39.55 -2.55
N ASN A 319 22.95 40.33 -2.17
CA ASN A 319 23.11 41.72 -2.58
C ASN A 319 23.30 41.90 -4.09
N SER A 320 23.63 40.85 -4.83
CA SER A 320 23.72 40.86 -6.29
C SER A 320 22.40 40.53 -7.01
N SER A 321 21.35 40.24 -6.26
CA SER A 321 19.98 40.06 -6.79
C SER A 321 19.27 41.44 -6.85
N SER A 322 18.37 41.61 -7.83
CA SER A 322 17.41 42.74 -7.88
C SER A 322 16.51 42.78 -6.66
N PHE A 323 16.38 41.66 -5.94
CA PHE A 323 15.58 41.46 -4.73
C PHE A 323 16.43 41.53 -3.44
N ALA A 324 17.61 42.19 -3.48
CA ALA A 324 18.51 42.26 -2.33
C ALA A 324 17.77 42.60 -1.03
N GLY A 325 18.00 41.80 0.02
CA GLY A 325 17.36 41.98 1.34
C GLY A 325 15.93 41.49 1.44
N ARG A 326 15.37 40.91 0.39
CA ARG A 326 14.08 40.21 0.41
C ARG A 326 14.26 38.74 0.84
N LEU A 327 13.16 37.99 0.89
CA LEU A 327 13.15 36.54 1.16
C LEU A 327 13.41 35.79 -0.12
N CYS A 328 14.38 34.88 -0.11
CA CYS A 328 14.72 33.98 -1.20
C CYS A 328 14.61 32.50 -0.75
N LEU A 329 14.36 31.63 -1.72
CA LEU A 329 14.69 30.23 -1.59
C LEU A 329 16.21 30.10 -1.56
N GLU A 330 16.77 29.25 -0.74
CA GLU A 330 18.17 28.88 -0.73
C GLU A 330 18.61 28.37 -2.11
N ASP A 331 19.74 28.91 -2.65
CA ASP A 331 20.20 28.60 -4.01
C ASP A 331 21.17 27.41 -4.08
N ASP A 332 21.53 26.83 -2.94
CA ASP A 332 22.45 25.69 -2.85
C ASP A 332 21.91 24.45 -3.53
N GLY A 333 22.77 23.76 -4.25
CA GLY A 333 22.42 22.55 -5.00
C GLY A 333 21.77 22.78 -6.37
N PHE A 334 21.27 23.99 -6.69
CA PHE A 334 20.70 24.26 -8.01
C PHE A 334 21.79 24.43 -9.08
N PRO A 335 21.61 23.83 -10.27
CA PRO A 335 22.55 23.96 -11.37
C PRO A 335 22.59 25.38 -11.92
N ARG A 336 23.75 25.81 -12.43
CA ARG A 336 23.96 27.13 -13.06
C ARG A 336 24.31 26.98 -14.54
N PRO A 337 23.48 27.50 -15.48
CA PRO A 337 22.22 28.19 -15.28
C PRO A 337 21.10 27.20 -14.88
N VAL A 338 20.08 27.70 -14.20
CA VAL A 338 18.87 26.90 -13.95
C VAL A 338 18.15 26.69 -15.31
N PRO A 339 17.84 25.48 -15.71
CA PRO A 339 17.32 25.16 -17.03
C PRO A 339 15.81 25.42 -17.14
N PHE A 340 15.37 26.70 -17.14
CA PHE A 340 13.95 27.03 -17.29
C PHE A 340 13.59 27.65 -18.63
N SER A 341 12.47 27.23 -19.19
CA SER A 341 11.83 27.93 -20.28
C SER A 341 11.28 29.26 -19.77
N GLY A 342 11.77 30.36 -20.28
CA GLY A 342 11.39 31.72 -19.87
C GLY A 342 12.34 32.40 -18.87
N ALA A 343 13.23 31.67 -18.22
CA ALA A 343 14.22 32.23 -17.28
C ALA A 343 15.42 32.91 -17.95
N THR A 344 15.53 32.87 -19.27
CA THR A 344 16.62 33.45 -20.05
C THR A 344 16.79 34.96 -19.88
N ALA A 345 15.80 35.67 -19.35
CA ALA A 345 15.86 37.10 -19.07
C ALA A 345 16.17 37.44 -17.61
N LEU A 346 16.14 36.45 -16.70
CA LEU A 346 16.36 36.66 -15.27
C LEU A 346 17.84 36.40 -14.91
N ASN A 347 18.39 37.27 -14.07
CA ASN A 347 19.66 36.97 -13.38
C ASN A 347 19.45 35.64 -12.60
N PHE A 348 20.49 34.77 -12.58
CA PHE A 348 20.45 33.52 -11.84
C PHE A 348 19.85 33.67 -10.43
N ARG A 349 20.35 34.65 -9.66
CA ARG A 349 19.92 34.87 -8.28
C ARG A 349 18.49 35.46 -8.14
N ASP A 350 17.98 36.12 -9.15
CA ASP A 350 16.62 36.68 -9.14
C ASP A 350 15.53 35.60 -9.24
N GLN A 351 15.90 34.42 -9.73
CA GLN A 351 14.97 33.29 -9.86
C GLN A 351 14.51 32.73 -8.50
N PHE A 352 15.33 32.90 -7.47
CA PHE A 352 15.10 32.39 -6.12
C PHE A 352 14.27 33.34 -5.24
N ALA A 353 14.01 34.58 -5.66
CA ALA A 353 13.17 35.50 -4.89
C ALA A 353 11.77 34.94 -4.67
N LEU A 354 11.32 34.88 -3.42
CA LEU A 354 9.99 34.44 -3.10
C LEU A 354 8.97 35.54 -3.29
N LEU A 355 7.95 35.24 -4.05
CA LEU A 355 6.85 36.13 -4.38
C LEU A 355 5.54 35.59 -3.81
N ASP A 356 4.60 36.49 -3.48
CA ASP A 356 3.24 36.12 -3.17
C ASP A 356 2.44 35.86 -4.50
N GLN A 357 1.19 35.43 -4.35
CA GLN A 357 0.29 35.14 -5.48
C GLN A 357 -0.02 36.38 -6.38
N ASN A 358 0.31 37.58 -5.92
CA ASN A 358 0.16 38.84 -6.66
C ASN A 358 1.48 39.29 -7.30
N GLY A 359 2.55 38.54 -7.17
CA GLY A 359 3.89 38.85 -7.69
C GLY A 359 4.70 39.84 -6.82
N ASN A 360 4.26 40.10 -5.58
CA ASN A 360 5.02 40.97 -4.68
C ASN A 360 6.09 40.18 -3.94
N SER A 361 7.32 40.72 -3.91
CA SER A 361 8.44 40.14 -3.17
C SER A 361 8.21 40.18 -1.65
N LEU A 362 8.55 39.11 -0.96
CA LEU A 362 8.38 38.99 0.48
C LEU A 362 9.58 39.58 1.24
N SER A 363 9.35 40.15 2.42
CA SER A 363 10.41 40.75 3.26
C SER A 363 11.10 39.65 4.06
N PHE A 364 12.45 39.68 4.11
CA PHE A 364 13.23 38.86 5.00
C PHE A 364 13.21 39.43 6.43
N THR A 365 12.98 38.56 7.42
CA THR A 365 13.07 38.88 8.84
C THR A 365 14.15 38.01 9.47
N ALA A 366 15.17 38.62 10.02
CA ALA A 366 16.29 37.92 10.66
C ALA A 366 15.80 37.09 11.88
N ASN A 367 16.50 36.00 12.19
CA ASN A 367 16.22 35.10 13.31
C ASN A 367 14.81 34.50 13.26
N THR A 368 14.28 34.30 12.06
CA THR A 368 12.98 33.63 11.85
C THR A 368 13.21 32.24 11.27
N PHE A 369 12.69 31.25 11.91
CA PHE A 369 12.58 29.90 11.34
C PHE A 369 11.36 29.85 10.45
N TYR A 370 11.60 30.01 9.18
CA TYR A 370 10.54 29.95 8.18
C TYR A 370 10.06 28.51 8.00
N GLY A 371 8.80 28.38 7.71
CA GLY A 371 8.19 27.13 7.33
C GLY A 371 7.15 27.31 6.26
N THR A 372 6.73 26.23 5.65
CA THR A 372 5.61 26.18 4.72
C THR A 372 4.52 25.25 5.23
N VAL A 373 3.28 25.62 4.96
CA VAL A 373 2.17 24.67 5.04
C VAL A 373 1.79 24.29 3.63
N ASP A 374 2.21 23.11 3.24
CA ASP A 374 1.99 22.55 1.91
C ASP A 374 0.66 21.83 1.87
N ARG A 375 -0.09 22.05 0.80
CA ARG A 375 -1.39 21.46 0.61
C ARG A 375 -1.47 20.86 -0.78
N SER A 376 -1.74 19.57 -0.84
CA SER A 376 -2.04 18.92 -2.10
C SER A 376 -3.48 18.40 -2.13
N PHE A 377 -4.03 18.38 -3.32
CA PHE A 377 -5.33 17.81 -3.63
C PHE A 377 -5.18 16.89 -4.82
N THR A 378 -5.52 15.62 -4.66
CA THR A 378 -5.59 14.64 -5.73
C THR A 378 -7.04 14.20 -5.88
N GLY A 379 -7.58 14.35 -7.08
CA GLY A 379 -8.89 13.81 -7.45
C GLY A 379 -8.74 12.84 -8.61
N SER A 380 -9.26 11.63 -8.49
CA SER A 380 -9.30 10.67 -9.59
C SER A 380 -10.71 10.15 -9.83
N SER A 381 -10.99 9.84 -11.11
CA SER A 381 -12.19 9.14 -11.54
C SER A 381 -11.75 8.03 -12.48
N SER A 382 -11.91 6.81 -12.05
CA SER A 382 -11.51 5.59 -12.76
C SER A 382 -12.73 4.79 -13.18
N ARG A 383 -12.65 4.16 -14.32
CA ARG A 383 -13.64 3.24 -14.85
C ARG A 383 -12.93 2.09 -15.53
N GLY A 384 -13.52 0.92 -15.46
CA GLY A 384 -12.94 -0.24 -16.11
C GLY A 384 -13.98 -1.26 -16.51
N VAL A 385 -13.57 -2.09 -17.46
CA VAL A 385 -14.33 -3.26 -17.92
C VAL A 385 -13.35 -4.42 -18.00
N THR A 386 -13.75 -5.56 -17.47
CA THR A 386 -13.02 -6.82 -17.59
C THR A 386 -13.96 -7.92 -18.03
N MET A 387 -13.48 -8.82 -18.84
CA MET A 387 -14.21 -10.02 -19.27
C MET A 387 -13.26 -11.21 -19.31
N GLN A 388 -13.74 -12.36 -18.88
CA GLN A 388 -13.00 -13.60 -18.78
C GLN A 388 -13.86 -14.76 -19.27
N LEU A 389 -13.29 -15.63 -20.06
CA LEU A 389 -13.81 -16.92 -20.44
C LEU A 389 -12.97 -17.99 -19.74
N THR A 390 -13.60 -18.85 -18.97
CA THR A 390 -12.95 -20.00 -18.33
C THR A 390 -13.59 -21.28 -18.83
N GLY A 391 -12.79 -22.31 -19.10
CA GLY A 391 -13.28 -23.57 -19.58
C GLY A 391 -12.42 -24.76 -19.14
N ASN A 392 -13.09 -25.92 -19.01
CA ASN A 392 -12.46 -27.22 -18.66
C ASN A 392 -12.69 -28.26 -19.76
N ALA A 393 -12.98 -27.83 -21.00
CA ALA A 393 -13.14 -28.76 -22.12
C ALA A 393 -11.82 -29.49 -22.41
N PRO A 394 -11.84 -30.84 -22.57
CA PRO A 394 -10.62 -31.58 -22.87
C PRO A 394 -9.95 -31.09 -24.16
N LEU A 395 -8.63 -30.93 -24.13
CA LEU A 395 -7.81 -30.59 -25.28
C LEU A 395 -6.99 -31.82 -25.71
N LEU A 396 -7.15 -32.25 -26.97
CA LEU A 396 -6.49 -33.45 -27.48
C LEU A 396 -6.75 -34.72 -26.64
N GLY A 397 -7.90 -34.82 -25.98
CA GLY A 397 -8.27 -35.93 -25.09
C GLY A 397 -7.64 -35.87 -23.71
N LEU A 398 -6.90 -34.81 -23.37
CA LEU A 398 -6.31 -34.57 -22.05
C LEU A 398 -7.18 -33.60 -21.24
N ALA A 399 -7.22 -33.75 -19.93
CA ALA A 399 -7.90 -32.81 -19.06
C ALA A 399 -7.22 -31.44 -19.16
N ASN A 400 -8.02 -30.40 -19.25
CA ASN A 400 -7.57 -29.05 -19.56
C ASN A 400 -8.31 -28.03 -18.70
N SER A 401 -7.65 -26.89 -18.41
CA SER A 401 -8.27 -25.72 -17.80
C SER A 401 -7.74 -24.47 -18.51
N PHE A 402 -8.59 -23.88 -19.32
CA PHE A 402 -8.28 -22.70 -20.11
C PHE A 402 -8.93 -21.46 -19.52
N THR A 403 -8.20 -20.34 -19.52
CA THR A 403 -8.72 -19.03 -19.15
C THR A 403 -8.18 -17.99 -20.11
N ALA A 404 -9.05 -17.19 -20.73
CA ALA A 404 -8.66 -16.04 -21.51
C ALA A 404 -9.52 -14.84 -21.14
N GLY A 405 -8.95 -13.66 -21.18
CA GLY A 405 -9.67 -12.46 -20.82
C GLY A 405 -9.00 -11.18 -21.27
N PHE A 406 -9.73 -10.09 -21.10
CA PHE A 406 -9.21 -8.75 -21.32
C PHE A 406 -9.62 -7.81 -20.18
N SER A 407 -8.86 -6.75 -20.02
CA SER A 407 -9.17 -5.65 -19.11
C SER A 407 -8.89 -4.31 -19.78
N ILE A 408 -9.73 -3.33 -19.50
CA ILE A 408 -9.56 -1.94 -19.91
C ILE A 408 -9.83 -1.09 -18.67
N ASP A 409 -8.84 -0.26 -18.28
CA ASP A 409 -8.95 0.66 -17.16
C ASP A 409 -8.59 2.06 -17.65
N SER A 410 -9.49 3.03 -17.46
CA SER A 410 -9.31 4.42 -17.87
C SER A 410 -9.52 5.34 -16.69
N SER A 411 -8.57 6.25 -16.45
CA SER A 411 -8.63 7.17 -15.34
C SER A 411 -8.36 8.61 -15.77
N ALA A 412 -9.12 9.53 -15.19
CA ALA A 412 -8.90 10.96 -15.28
C ALA A 412 -8.49 11.49 -13.91
N ILE A 413 -7.38 12.20 -13.85
CA ILE A 413 -6.74 12.66 -12.62
C ILE A 413 -6.61 14.18 -12.67
N GLY A 414 -6.91 14.83 -11.55
CA GLY A 414 -6.59 16.23 -11.28
C GLY A 414 -5.73 16.35 -10.05
N PHE A 415 -4.57 16.93 -10.17
CA PHE A 415 -3.67 17.24 -9.06
C PHE A 415 -3.53 18.74 -8.91
N ARG A 416 -3.47 19.22 -7.66
CA ARG A 416 -3.17 20.62 -7.34
C ARG A 416 -2.32 20.66 -6.08
N SER A 417 -1.30 21.52 -6.07
CA SER A 417 -0.52 21.83 -4.88
C SER A 417 -0.32 23.32 -4.69
N THR A 418 -0.16 23.73 -3.43
CA THR A 418 0.14 25.11 -3.02
C THR A 418 0.92 25.08 -1.73
N SER A 419 1.88 26.01 -1.61
CA SER A 419 2.66 26.24 -0.39
C SER A 419 2.32 27.61 0.19
N THR A 420 2.02 27.65 1.48
CA THR A 420 1.68 28.88 2.21
C THR A 420 2.80 29.22 3.17
N LEU A 421 3.34 30.43 3.11
CA LEU A 421 4.40 30.89 4.02
C LEU A 421 3.92 30.87 5.45
N GLY A 422 4.71 30.31 6.34
CA GLY A 422 4.50 30.28 7.77
C GLY A 422 5.80 30.38 8.55
N ARG A 423 5.71 30.08 9.83
CA ARG A 423 6.84 29.98 10.76
C ARG A 423 6.85 28.61 11.42
N VAL A 424 8.04 28.08 11.65
CA VAL A 424 8.23 26.96 12.55
C VAL A 424 8.39 27.50 13.96
N PHE A 425 7.48 27.12 14.85
CA PHE A 425 7.52 27.50 16.25
C PHE A 425 8.39 26.49 17.07
N PRO A 426 8.88 26.86 18.27
CA PRO A 426 9.66 25.93 19.10
C PRO A 426 8.94 24.62 19.47
N SER A 427 7.62 24.59 19.37
CA SER A 427 6.82 23.36 19.50
C SER A 427 6.84 22.47 18.25
N LEU A 428 7.56 22.87 17.19
CA LEU A 428 7.55 22.26 15.87
C LEU A 428 6.20 22.39 15.11
N LEU A 429 5.31 23.25 15.60
CA LEU A 429 4.13 23.68 14.86
C LEU A 429 4.57 24.56 13.69
N VAL A 430 4.11 24.26 12.49
CA VAL A 430 4.23 25.13 11.31
C VAL A 430 2.89 25.81 11.08
N ALA A 431 2.86 27.11 11.22
CA ALA A 431 1.62 27.87 11.11
C ALA A 431 1.85 29.32 10.63
N THR A 432 0.77 29.95 10.23
CA THR A 432 0.74 31.40 9.95
C THR A 432 1.04 32.18 11.22
N ASP A 433 1.99 33.10 11.11
CA ASP A 433 2.37 34.06 12.16
C ASP A 433 2.07 35.48 11.67
N LEU A 434 1.03 36.11 12.24
CA LEU A 434 0.61 37.47 11.84
C LEU A 434 1.67 38.55 12.08
N SER A 435 2.67 38.27 12.91
CA SER A 435 3.81 39.19 13.12
C SER A 435 4.87 39.11 12.00
N LEU A 436 4.81 38.04 11.18
CA LEU A 436 5.71 37.81 10.05
C LEU A 436 5.08 38.33 8.76
N ALA A 437 5.72 39.35 8.16
CA ALA A 437 5.24 39.93 6.91
C ALA A 437 5.16 38.89 5.78
N GLY A 438 3.99 38.79 5.15
CA GLY A 438 3.74 37.84 4.08
C GLY A 438 3.33 36.45 4.56
N SER A 439 3.33 36.16 5.87
CA SER A 439 2.84 34.90 6.41
C SER A 439 1.34 34.72 6.09
N GLY A 440 0.98 33.49 5.69
CA GLY A 440 -0.36 33.17 5.23
C GLY A 440 -0.56 33.34 3.71
N ASN A 441 0.39 33.96 2.99
CA ASN A 441 0.31 34.06 1.54
C ASN A 441 0.75 32.75 0.87
N ILE A 442 0.11 32.43 -0.24
CA ILE A 442 0.61 31.41 -1.16
C ILE A 442 1.86 31.95 -1.82
N ILE A 443 2.93 31.17 -1.84
CA ILE A 443 4.25 31.58 -2.31
C ILE A 443 4.69 30.80 -3.53
N HIS A 444 5.57 31.42 -4.32
CA HIS A 444 6.33 30.78 -5.39
C HIS A 444 7.67 31.47 -5.57
N ALA A 445 8.64 30.78 -6.13
CA ALA A 445 9.89 31.41 -6.55
C ALA A 445 9.70 32.15 -7.89
N ASN A 446 10.35 33.30 -8.06
CA ASN A 446 10.24 34.16 -9.25
C ASN A 446 10.57 33.43 -10.56
N GLY A 447 11.47 32.46 -10.53
CA GLY A 447 11.81 31.59 -11.66
C GLY A 447 10.88 30.38 -11.83
N ASN A 448 9.82 30.25 -11.05
CA ASN A 448 8.98 29.03 -10.97
C ASN A 448 9.77 27.76 -10.59
N ILE A 449 10.87 27.88 -9.87
CA ILE A 449 11.78 26.81 -9.48
C ILE A 449 11.39 26.08 -8.20
N GLY A 450 10.25 26.32 -7.67
CA GLY A 450 9.74 25.66 -6.47
C GLY A 450 8.70 26.49 -5.77
N TYR A 451 7.89 25.81 -4.96
CA TYR A 451 6.72 26.39 -4.31
C TYR A 451 5.70 27.00 -5.28
N ALA A 452 5.90 26.86 -6.61
CA ALA A 452 4.92 27.32 -7.58
C ALA A 452 3.62 26.54 -7.43
N PRO A 453 2.46 27.23 -7.41
CA PRO A 453 1.19 26.52 -7.44
C PRO A 453 1.08 25.65 -8.70
N VAL A 454 0.97 24.35 -8.52
CA VAL A 454 0.83 23.41 -9.62
C VAL A 454 -0.65 23.03 -9.78
N THR A 455 -1.10 22.96 -11.00
CA THR A 455 -2.38 22.35 -11.38
C THR A 455 -2.15 21.46 -12.58
N LEU A 456 -2.24 20.15 -12.36
CA LEU A 456 -2.03 19.13 -13.37
C LEU A 456 -3.34 18.39 -13.67
N ARG A 457 -3.54 18.07 -14.95
CA ARG A 457 -4.51 17.05 -15.36
C ARG A 457 -3.75 15.90 -16.03
N ALA A 458 -4.03 14.68 -15.60
CA ALA A 458 -3.51 13.50 -16.25
C ALA A 458 -4.64 12.55 -16.66
N THR A 459 -4.37 11.74 -17.67
CA THR A 459 -5.21 10.58 -18.04
C THR A 459 -4.31 9.36 -18.19
N THR A 460 -4.81 8.22 -17.73
CA THR A 460 -4.14 6.92 -17.90
C THR A 460 -5.15 5.94 -18.50
N ASP A 461 -4.77 5.31 -19.60
CA ASP A 461 -5.55 4.26 -20.24
C ASP A 461 -4.70 2.98 -20.28
N TYR A 462 -5.17 1.93 -19.63
CA TYR A 462 -4.50 0.64 -19.52
C TYR A 462 -5.31 -0.43 -20.24
N TYR A 463 -4.65 -1.20 -21.08
CA TYR A 463 -5.23 -2.29 -21.85
C TYR A 463 -4.47 -3.57 -21.55
N GLY A 464 -5.19 -4.64 -21.28
CA GLY A 464 -4.62 -5.95 -21.07
C GLY A 464 -5.41 -7.04 -21.75
N PHE A 465 -4.72 -7.94 -22.44
CA PHE A 465 -5.27 -9.19 -22.94
C PHE A 465 -4.43 -10.34 -22.41
N TYR A 466 -5.04 -11.41 -21.96
CA TYR A 466 -4.34 -12.59 -21.46
C TYR A 466 -5.00 -13.88 -21.88
N ALA A 467 -4.20 -14.93 -21.98
CA ALA A 467 -4.66 -16.30 -22.13
C ALA A 467 -3.71 -17.22 -21.35
N VAL A 468 -4.26 -18.15 -20.60
CA VAL A 468 -3.53 -19.17 -19.83
C VAL A 468 -4.23 -20.49 -20.00
N ASP A 469 -3.44 -21.53 -20.23
CA ASP A 469 -3.91 -22.90 -20.37
C ASP A 469 -3.12 -23.82 -19.43
N ALA A 470 -3.82 -24.68 -18.70
CA ALA A 470 -3.24 -25.70 -17.85
C ALA A 470 -3.69 -27.08 -18.32
N LEU A 471 -2.77 -27.80 -18.98
CA LEU A 471 -3.01 -29.09 -19.61
C LEU A 471 -2.41 -30.22 -18.76
N ASP A 472 -3.22 -31.20 -18.39
CA ASP A 472 -2.74 -32.41 -17.71
C ASP A 472 -2.10 -33.35 -18.72
N LEU A 473 -0.76 -33.36 -18.75
CA LEU A 473 0.00 -34.29 -19.59
C LEU A 473 -0.12 -35.75 -19.09
N SER A 474 -0.43 -35.90 -17.80
CA SER A 474 -0.79 -37.16 -17.15
C SER A 474 -1.59 -36.85 -15.87
N ASP A 475 -2.10 -37.87 -15.19
CA ASP A 475 -2.79 -37.75 -13.89
C ASP A 475 -1.96 -37.03 -12.81
N SER A 476 -0.64 -37.00 -12.97
CA SER A 476 0.29 -36.42 -12.01
C SER A 476 1.05 -35.19 -12.52
N LEU A 477 0.99 -34.88 -13.80
CA LEU A 477 1.81 -33.83 -14.41
C LEU A 477 0.95 -32.83 -15.17
N THR A 478 0.95 -31.57 -14.73
CA THR A 478 0.23 -30.47 -15.37
C THR A 478 1.24 -29.46 -15.95
N LEU A 479 1.12 -29.14 -17.23
CA LEU A 479 1.82 -28.06 -17.91
C LEU A 479 0.93 -26.83 -17.94
N THR A 480 1.38 -25.70 -17.46
CA THR A 480 0.72 -24.40 -17.60
C THR A 480 1.52 -23.51 -18.52
N ALA A 481 0.85 -22.92 -19.49
CA ALA A 481 1.45 -21.94 -20.40
C ALA A 481 0.48 -20.78 -20.62
N GLY A 482 1.01 -19.58 -20.71
CA GLY A 482 0.17 -18.41 -20.91
C GLY A 482 0.96 -17.18 -21.33
N LEU A 483 0.24 -16.16 -21.64
CA LEU A 483 0.79 -14.85 -21.94
C LEU A 483 -0.19 -13.75 -21.55
N ARG A 484 0.35 -12.58 -21.27
CA ARG A 484 -0.42 -11.34 -21.18
C ARG A 484 0.27 -10.26 -22.00
N VAL A 485 -0.52 -9.53 -22.77
CA VAL A 485 -0.09 -8.31 -23.46
C VAL A 485 -0.66 -7.13 -22.70
N ASN A 486 0.20 -6.21 -22.28
CA ASN A 486 -0.17 -4.95 -21.67
C ASN A 486 0.16 -3.79 -22.59
N ALA A 487 -0.70 -2.78 -22.60
CA ALA A 487 -0.41 -1.45 -23.15
C ALA A 487 -0.90 -0.38 -22.17
N ALA A 488 -0.16 0.73 -22.10
CA ALA A 488 -0.46 1.86 -21.24
C ALA A 488 -0.22 3.16 -22.00
N ASP A 489 -1.23 4.03 -22.04
CA ASP A 489 -1.13 5.39 -22.55
C ASP A 489 -1.31 6.37 -21.38
N ILE A 490 -0.34 7.27 -21.20
CA ILE A 490 -0.31 8.24 -20.10
C ILE A 490 -0.14 9.63 -20.70
N VAL A 491 -1.04 10.53 -20.37
CA VAL A 491 -1.01 11.91 -20.86
C VAL A 491 -1.09 12.85 -19.68
N THR A 492 -0.12 13.75 -19.56
CA THR A 492 -0.09 14.81 -18.57
C THR A 492 -0.24 16.18 -19.21
N ARG A 493 -0.93 17.10 -18.57
CA ARG A 493 -1.18 18.47 -19.08
C ARG A 493 -1.16 19.47 -17.91
N ASP A 494 -0.26 20.42 -17.98
CA ASP A 494 -0.29 21.61 -17.12
C ASP A 494 -1.59 22.41 -17.30
N ARG A 495 -2.15 22.83 -16.19
CA ARG A 495 -3.33 23.72 -16.11
C ARG A 495 -3.06 24.97 -15.29
N SER A 496 -1.87 25.10 -14.73
CA SER A 496 -1.42 26.32 -14.05
C SER A 496 -1.03 27.41 -15.03
N GLY A 497 -0.52 27.03 -16.20
CA GLY A 497 0.06 27.92 -17.20
C GLY A 497 1.49 28.34 -16.88
N THR A 498 2.07 27.79 -15.82
CA THR A 498 3.42 28.17 -15.32
C THR A 498 4.43 27.01 -15.41
N ALA A 499 3.99 25.82 -15.80
CA ALA A 499 4.79 24.58 -15.84
C ALA A 499 4.52 23.81 -17.15
N ALA A 500 4.75 24.48 -18.29
CA ALA A 500 4.49 23.89 -19.62
C ALA A 500 5.25 22.57 -19.86
N GLU A 501 6.35 22.39 -19.17
CA GLU A 501 7.17 21.19 -19.15
C GLU A 501 6.42 19.94 -18.62
N LEU A 502 5.40 20.10 -17.80
CA LEU A 502 4.54 19.01 -17.33
C LEU A 502 3.62 18.44 -18.43
N ASN A 503 3.70 18.96 -19.67
CA ASN A 503 2.93 18.42 -20.78
C ASN A 503 3.67 17.24 -21.42
N GLY A 504 3.18 16.02 -21.18
CA GLY A 504 3.76 14.78 -21.68
C GLY A 504 2.73 13.88 -22.34
N THR A 505 3.21 12.98 -23.21
CA THR A 505 2.44 11.86 -23.75
C THR A 505 3.37 10.66 -23.85
N HIS A 506 3.07 9.60 -23.13
CA HIS A 506 3.93 8.44 -22.98
C HIS A 506 3.12 7.17 -23.27
N GLY A 507 3.69 6.28 -24.07
CA GLY A 507 3.11 4.98 -24.41
C GLY A 507 4.07 3.86 -24.04
N TYR A 508 3.56 2.82 -23.40
CA TYR A 508 4.32 1.65 -22.97
C TYR A 508 3.59 0.38 -23.40
N SER A 509 4.32 -0.65 -23.76
CA SER A 509 3.73 -1.95 -24.05
C SER A 509 4.73 -3.07 -23.77
N HIS A 510 4.22 -4.23 -23.35
CA HIS A 510 5.04 -5.42 -23.14
C HIS A 510 4.21 -6.69 -23.26
N ILE A 511 4.87 -7.77 -23.69
CA ILE A 511 4.32 -9.14 -23.70
C ILE A 511 4.93 -9.88 -22.53
N ASN A 512 4.10 -10.39 -21.64
CA ASN A 512 4.48 -11.07 -20.42
C ASN A 512 4.14 -12.57 -20.53
N PRO A 513 5.10 -13.44 -20.87
CA PRO A 513 4.88 -14.87 -20.92
C PRO A 513 4.82 -15.48 -19.51
N LEU A 514 4.14 -16.62 -19.42
CA LEU A 514 4.09 -17.52 -18.27
C LEU A 514 4.28 -18.95 -18.75
N ALA A 515 5.17 -19.69 -18.12
CA ALA A 515 5.30 -21.14 -18.30
C ALA A 515 5.56 -21.80 -16.96
N GLY A 516 4.92 -22.95 -16.72
CA GLY A 516 5.12 -23.65 -15.46
C GLY A 516 4.74 -25.12 -15.55
N LEU A 517 5.30 -25.89 -14.65
CA LEU A 517 5.07 -27.32 -14.51
C LEU A 517 4.70 -27.64 -13.06
N THR A 518 3.68 -28.45 -12.88
CA THR A 518 3.32 -28.96 -11.56
C THR A 518 3.28 -30.49 -11.61
N TRP A 519 3.97 -31.10 -10.64
CA TRP A 519 4.04 -32.54 -10.50
C TRP A 519 3.47 -33.00 -9.16
N LYS A 520 2.35 -33.72 -9.19
CA LYS A 520 1.79 -34.42 -8.04
C LYS A 520 2.63 -35.66 -7.74
N ALA A 521 3.71 -35.48 -6.97
CA ALA A 521 4.62 -36.57 -6.61
C ALA A 521 3.92 -37.66 -5.80
N THR A 522 2.93 -37.25 -4.98
CA THR A 522 1.99 -38.12 -4.24
C THR A 522 0.63 -37.44 -4.14
N ARG A 523 -0.36 -38.11 -3.56
CA ARG A 523 -1.65 -37.47 -3.22
C ARG A 523 -1.53 -36.32 -2.22
N ALA A 524 -0.46 -36.30 -1.43
CA ALA A 524 -0.22 -35.34 -0.35
C ALA A 524 0.82 -34.27 -0.71
N ILE A 525 1.54 -34.39 -1.84
CA ILE A 525 2.69 -33.56 -2.19
C ILE A 525 2.62 -33.19 -3.67
N ALA A 526 2.59 -31.88 -3.94
CA ALA A 526 2.76 -31.30 -5.27
C ALA A 526 4.05 -30.45 -5.30
N LEU A 527 4.87 -30.68 -6.34
CA LEU A 527 6.07 -29.89 -6.65
C LEU A 527 5.75 -29.02 -7.85
N PHE A 528 6.32 -27.81 -7.89
CA PHE A 528 6.11 -26.91 -9.01
C PHE A 528 7.38 -26.15 -9.40
N GLY A 529 7.42 -25.70 -10.65
CA GLY A 529 8.41 -24.76 -11.15
C GLY A 529 7.78 -23.88 -12.20
N SER A 530 8.14 -22.58 -12.21
CA SER A 530 7.59 -21.61 -13.16
C SER A 530 8.59 -20.53 -13.53
N TYR A 531 8.36 -19.97 -14.72
CA TYR A 531 8.91 -18.72 -15.23
C TYR A 531 7.78 -17.80 -15.59
N SER A 532 7.90 -16.51 -15.28
CA SER A 532 6.95 -15.49 -15.68
C SER A 532 7.61 -14.12 -15.83
N GLU A 533 7.07 -13.30 -16.72
CA GLU A 533 7.40 -11.89 -16.83
C GLU A 533 6.25 -11.02 -16.39
N ALA A 534 6.56 -9.84 -15.89
CA ALA A 534 5.60 -8.79 -15.58
C ALA A 534 6.23 -7.42 -15.89
N ASN A 535 5.41 -6.44 -16.27
CA ASN A 535 5.87 -5.10 -16.51
C ASN A 535 5.10 -4.06 -15.72
N ARG A 536 5.75 -2.93 -15.48
CA ARG A 536 5.20 -1.76 -14.82
C ARG A 536 5.50 -0.51 -15.64
N ALA A 537 4.46 0.19 -16.08
CA ALA A 537 4.61 1.53 -16.64
C ALA A 537 4.87 2.53 -15.49
N PRO A 538 5.69 3.58 -15.69
CA PRO A 538 5.76 4.69 -14.77
C PRO A 538 4.39 5.33 -14.55
N THR A 539 4.18 5.90 -13.38
CA THR A 539 2.94 6.61 -13.04
C THR A 539 3.03 8.08 -13.48
N PRO A 540 1.89 8.80 -13.61
CA PRO A 540 1.93 10.26 -13.84
C PRO A 540 2.77 11.01 -12.83
N LEU A 541 2.72 10.62 -11.55
CA LEU A 541 3.55 11.23 -10.50
C LEU A 541 5.04 11.03 -10.74
N GLU A 542 5.46 9.83 -11.11
CA GLU A 542 6.86 9.53 -11.39
C GLU A 542 7.37 10.23 -12.66
N LEU A 543 6.53 10.28 -13.70
CA LEU A 543 6.86 10.98 -14.95
C LEU A 543 7.01 12.49 -14.77
N ASP A 544 6.30 13.07 -13.83
CA ASP A 544 6.34 14.50 -13.55
C ASP A 544 7.31 14.81 -12.37
N CYS A 545 8.20 13.86 -12.00
CA CYS A 545 9.13 13.95 -10.88
C CYS A 545 10.45 13.19 -11.10
N ALA A 546 11.00 13.14 -12.32
CA ALA A 546 12.25 12.39 -12.60
C ALA A 546 13.47 13.27 -12.95
N ASN A 547 13.38 14.61 -12.89
CA ASN A 547 14.49 15.50 -13.23
C ASN A 547 15.39 15.83 -12.02
N PRO A 548 16.63 15.31 -11.95
CA PRO A 548 17.52 15.61 -10.84
C PRO A 548 17.92 17.09 -10.76
N ALA A 549 17.84 17.85 -11.87
CA ALA A 549 18.13 19.27 -11.88
C ALA A 549 16.97 20.13 -11.37
N LEU A 550 15.76 19.57 -11.36
CA LEU A 550 14.53 20.22 -10.93
C LEU A 550 13.70 19.24 -10.08
N PRO A 551 14.21 18.83 -8.91
CA PRO A 551 13.54 17.84 -8.09
C PRO A 551 12.25 18.37 -7.46
N CYS A 552 11.28 17.49 -7.27
CA CYS A 552 10.00 17.83 -6.68
C CYS A 552 10.08 17.99 -5.16
N LEU A 553 9.23 18.84 -4.63
CA LEU A 553 8.72 18.63 -3.28
C LEU A 553 7.78 17.43 -3.36
N LEU A 554 8.23 16.24 -2.99
CA LEU A 554 7.53 14.96 -3.25
C LEU A 554 6.06 14.92 -2.80
N GLU A 555 5.64 15.80 -1.93
CA GLU A 555 4.27 15.95 -1.47
C GLU A 555 3.57 17.23 -1.97
N GLY A 556 4.24 18.14 -2.67
CA GLY A 556 3.68 19.45 -2.96
C GLY A 556 3.93 20.07 -4.33
N SER A 557 4.91 19.66 -5.10
CA SER A 557 5.17 20.25 -6.44
C SER A 557 5.63 19.23 -7.45
N LEU A 558 5.26 19.41 -8.71
CA LEU A 558 5.66 18.59 -9.85
C LEU A 558 6.52 19.43 -10.80
N VAL A 559 7.51 18.83 -11.44
CA VAL A 559 8.37 19.45 -12.45
C VAL A 559 8.70 18.43 -13.54
N SER A 560 8.86 18.86 -14.78
CA SER A 560 9.06 18.01 -15.97
C SER A 560 10.39 17.27 -16.01
N ASP A 561 10.42 16.17 -16.77
CA ASP A 561 11.40 15.13 -16.60
C ASP A 561 11.81 14.42 -17.88
N PRO A 562 13.03 13.84 -17.94
CA PRO A 562 13.34 12.85 -18.94
C PRO A 562 12.39 11.66 -18.78
N PRO A 563 11.90 11.08 -19.90
CA PRO A 563 10.94 9.98 -19.83
C PRO A 563 11.55 8.76 -19.15
N LEU A 564 10.90 8.27 -18.09
CA LEU A 564 11.28 7.03 -17.44
C LEU A 564 10.93 5.83 -18.35
N ALA A 565 11.81 4.82 -18.34
CA ALA A 565 11.54 3.54 -18.96
C ALA A 565 10.59 2.72 -18.07
N GLN A 566 9.80 1.84 -18.70
CA GLN A 566 9.03 0.85 -17.94
C GLN A 566 9.95 -0.16 -17.26
N VAL A 567 9.54 -0.66 -16.11
CA VAL A 567 10.20 -1.76 -15.42
C VAL A 567 9.72 -3.07 -16.02
N VAL A 568 10.64 -4.00 -16.27
CA VAL A 568 10.32 -5.38 -16.66
C VAL A 568 10.96 -6.33 -15.66
N SER A 569 10.18 -7.26 -15.12
CA SER A 569 10.66 -8.27 -14.18
C SER A 569 10.58 -9.67 -14.77
N HIS A 570 11.65 -10.45 -14.56
CA HIS A 570 11.80 -11.86 -14.96
C HIS A 570 11.83 -12.71 -13.69
N SER A 571 10.79 -13.48 -13.46
CA SER A 571 10.61 -14.24 -12.22
C SER A 571 10.71 -15.73 -12.45
N TYR A 572 11.52 -16.38 -11.64
CA TYR A 572 11.70 -17.83 -11.58
C TYR A 572 11.26 -18.31 -10.20
N GLN A 573 10.50 -19.39 -10.17
CA GLN A 573 10.04 -19.97 -8.93
C GLN A 573 10.10 -21.48 -8.99
N VAL A 574 10.57 -22.12 -7.91
CA VAL A 574 10.48 -23.56 -7.70
C VAL A 574 10.01 -23.83 -6.27
N GLY A 575 9.21 -24.85 -6.08
CA GLY A 575 8.71 -25.12 -4.74
C GLY A 575 7.93 -26.41 -4.62
N GLY A 576 7.40 -26.59 -3.44
CA GLY A 576 6.50 -27.71 -3.13
C GLY A 576 5.50 -27.31 -2.07
N ARG A 577 4.37 -27.97 -2.10
CA ARG A 577 3.30 -27.81 -1.10
C ARG A 577 2.65 -29.15 -0.82
N GLY A 578 2.06 -29.26 0.34
CA GLY A 578 1.36 -30.48 0.69
C GLY A 578 0.48 -30.32 1.92
N GLY A 579 -0.45 -31.27 2.04
CA GLY A 579 -1.28 -31.45 3.21
C GLY A 579 -1.29 -32.93 3.61
N MET A 580 -1.13 -33.21 4.88
CA MET A 580 -1.16 -34.57 5.41
C MET A 580 -1.85 -34.61 6.78
N ASP A 581 -2.53 -35.68 7.03
CA ASP A 581 -3.06 -35.97 8.36
C ASP A 581 -1.91 -36.48 9.24
N VAL A 582 -1.69 -35.80 10.35
CA VAL A 582 -0.66 -36.15 11.34
C VAL A 582 -1.32 -36.23 12.71
N ALA A 583 -1.27 -37.39 13.32
CA ALA A 583 -1.95 -37.68 14.59
C ALA A 583 -3.44 -37.28 14.52
N GLU A 584 -3.92 -36.37 15.36
CA GLU A 584 -5.32 -35.94 15.44
C GLU A 584 -5.60 -34.66 14.61
N GLY A 585 -4.62 -34.20 13.84
CA GLY A 585 -4.72 -32.92 13.13
C GLY A 585 -4.25 -33.01 11.69
N LYS A 586 -4.43 -31.90 10.97
CA LYS A 586 -3.99 -31.70 9.59
C LYS A 586 -2.80 -30.76 9.58
N LEU A 587 -1.73 -31.17 8.90
CA LEU A 587 -0.56 -30.35 8.62
C LEU A 587 -0.59 -29.91 7.17
N ASP A 588 -0.69 -28.60 6.92
CA ASP A 588 -0.49 -27.99 5.62
C ASP A 588 0.86 -27.27 5.61
N TRP A 589 1.63 -27.42 4.54
CA TRP A 589 2.94 -26.82 4.42
C TRP A 589 3.24 -26.35 2.99
N SER A 590 4.08 -25.33 2.88
CA SER A 590 4.63 -24.92 1.59
C SER A 590 6.09 -24.47 1.73
N ILE A 591 6.86 -24.69 0.70
CA ILE A 591 8.21 -24.17 0.51
C ILE A 591 8.32 -23.62 -0.90
N SER A 592 8.92 -22.45 -1.04
CA SER A 592 9.13 -21.79 -2.32
C SER A 592 10.50 -21.12 -2.34
N LEU A 593 11.24 -21.33 -3.41
CA LEU A 593 12.45 -20.58 -3.75
C LEU A 593 12.08 -19.69 -4.93
N PHE A 594 12.44 -18.42 -4.87
CA PHE A 594 12.13 -17.45 -5.91
C PHE A 594 13.35 -16.60 -6.27
N ARG A 595 13.36 -16.15 -7.51
CA ARG A 595 14.28 -15.15 -8.03
C ARG A 595 13.55 -14.26 -9.03
N THR A 596 13.65 -12.94 -8.84
CA THR A 596 13.12 -11.92 -9.72
C THR A 596 14.22 -10.93 -10.06
N ASP A 597 14.61 -10.91 -11.33
CA ASP A 597 15.50 -9.91 -11.92
C ASP A 597 14.61 -8.80 -12.51
N SER A 598 14.87 -7.54 -12.17
CA SER A 598 14.11 -6.40 -12.66
C SER A 598 15.03 -5.46 -13.44
N ASP A 599 14.69 -5.20 -14.70
CA ASP A 599 15.39 -4.26 -15.57
C ASP A 599 14.71 -2.89 -15.52
N ASN A 600 15.52 -1.83 -15.57
CA ASN A 600 15.07 -0.43 -15.47
C ASN A 600 14.21 -0.17 -14.23
N ASP A 601 14.55 -0.77 -13.08
CA ASP A 601 13.79 -0.58 -11.85
C ASP A 601 13.74 0.91 -11.48
N ILE A 602 12.59 1.38 -10.97
CA ILE A 602 12.40 2.78 -10.61
C ILE A 602 12.64 2.93 -9.11
N VAL A 603 13.51 3.87 -8.75
CA VAL A 603 13.83 4.21 -7.37
C VAL A 603 13.51 5.67 -7.08
N ALA A 604 13.06 5.95 -5.87
CA ALA A 604 12.92 7.30 -5.35
C ALA A 604 14.24 7.73 -4.71
N LEU A 605 14.73 8.93 -5.02
CA LEU A 605 16.00 9.45 -4.58
C LEU A 605 15.81 10.83 -3.93
N ALA A 606 16.52 11.07 -2.84
CA ALA A 606 16.61 12.42 -2.28
C ALA A 606 17.48 13.31 -3.17
N SER A 607 17.14 14.59 -3.29
CA SER A 607 17.94 15.57 -4.00
C SER A 607 18.97 16.24 -3.10
N THR A 608 20.02 16.79 -3.69
CA THR A 608 20.93 17.73 -3.02
C THR A 608 20.28 19.08 -2.70
N ILE A 609 19.14 19.36 -3.32
CA ILE A 609 18.30 20.49 -2.95
C ILE A 609 17.43 20.04 -1.78
N ALA A 610 17.58 20.69 -0.65
CA ALA A 610 16.95 20.30 0.61
C ALA A 610 15.43 20.16 0.50
N GLY A 611 14.87 19.12 1.12
CA GLY A 611 13.43 18.84 1.14
C GLY A 611 12.85 18.35 -0.20
N ARG A 612 13.69 17.94 -1.15
CA ARG A 612 13.25 17.51 -2.50
C ARG A 612 13.73 16.13 -2.86
N GLY A 613 13.07 15.54 -3.83
CA GLY A 613 13.42 14.24 -4.39
C GLY A 613 12.99 14.08 -5.83
N TYR A 614 13.39 12.96 -6.44
CA TYR A 614 13.04 12.63 -7.82
C TYR A 614 13.07 11.12 -8.02
N PHE A 615 12.49 10.66 -9.13
CA PHE A 615 12.53 9.26 -9.53
C PHE A 615 13.55 9.03 -10.63
N ALA A 616 14.21 7.89 -10.60
CA ALA A 616 15.14 7.50 -11.65
C ALA A 616 15.07 6.01 -11.93
N ASN A 617 15.30 5.63 -13.19
CA ASN A 617 15.58 4.23 -13.50
C ASN A 617 16.99 3.86 -13.06
N VAL A 618 17.13 2.74 -12.37
CA VAL A 618 18.42 2.06 -12.18
C VAL A 618 18.51 0.87 -13.15
N PRO A 619 19.72 0.53 -13.62
CA PRO A 619 19.87 -0.49 -14.68
C PRO A 619 19.20 -1.81 -14.33
N SER A 620 19.46 -2.36 -13.15
CA SER A 620 18.84 -3.60 -12.70
C SER A 620 18.89 -3.80 -11.19
N THR A 621 17.89 -4.54 -10.70
CA THR A 621 17.82 -5.02 -9.31
C THR A 621 17.48 -6.49 -9.29
N LEU A 622 17.87 -7.17 -8.22
CA LEU A 622 17.59 -8.58 -7.98
C LEU A 622 16.87 -8.74 -6.65
N ARG A 623 15.83 -9.55 -6.65
CA ARG A 623 15.16 -10.02 -5.44
C ARG A 623 15.09 -11.54 -5.49
N GLN A 624 15.75 -12.20 -4.55
CA GLN A 624 15.76 -13.67 -4.47
C GLN A 624 15.61 -14.12 -3.03
N GLY A 625 15.09 -15.34 -2.85
CA GLY A 625 14.87 -15.80 -1.50
C GLY A 625 14.17 -17.14 -1.38
N ALA A 626 13.72 -17.39 -0.16
CA ALA A 626 13.01 -18.61 0.20
C ALA A 626 11.87 -18.29 1.18
N ASP A 627 10.70 -18.85 0.93
CA ASP A 627 9.56 -18.83 1.82
C ASP A 627 9.25 -20.24 2.31
N LEU A 628 9.08 -20.38 3.61
CA LEU A 628 8.62 -21.60 4.24
C LEU A 628 7.37 -21.26 5.06
N SER A 629 6.34 -22.09 4.97
CA SER A 629 5.18 -21.98 5.83
C SER A 629 4.68 -23.37 6.25
N ALA A 630 4.20 -23.45 7.47
CA ALA A 630 3.55 -24.64 8.01
C ALA A 630 2.38 -24.21 8.90
N ARG A 631 1.27 -24.90 8.78
CA ARG A 631 0.10 -24.75 9.64
C ARG A 631 -0.37 -26.13 10.08
N TYR A 632 -0.53 -26.29 11.38
CA TYR A 632 -1.09 -27.50 11.97
C TYR A 632 -2.37 -27.14 12.72
N ALA A 633 -3.42 -27.87 12.49
CA ALA A 633 -4.70 -27.63 13.14
C ALA A 633 -5.32 -28.96 13.62
N THR A 634 -5.81 -28.96 14.84
CA THR A 634 -6.62 -30.00 15.45
C THR A 634 -8.00 -29.43 15.82
N ARG A 635 -8.84 -30.21 16.49
CA ARG A 635 -10.14 -29.75 17.00
C ARG A 635 -10.01 -28.70 18.11
N GLY A 636 -8.95 -28.74 18.92
CA GLY A 636 -8.80 -27.92 20.14
C GLY A 636 -7.67 -26.91 20.07
N TRP A 637 -6.79 -26.96 19.06
CA TRP A 637 -5.72 -25.97 18.90
C TRP A 637 -5.19 -25.92 17.47
N SER A 638 -4.63 -24.79 17.13
CA SER A 638 -3.92 -24.60 15.87
C SER A 638 -2.62 -23.84 16.09
N ALA A 639 -1.63 -24.13 15.27
CA ALA A 639 -0.36 -23.38 15.25
C ALA A 639 0.07 -23.16 13.81
N TYR A 640 0.75 -22.03 13.58
CA TYR A 640 1.38 -21.75 12.30
C TYR A 640 2.78 -21.17 12.52
N ALA A 641 3.63 -21.39 11.54
CA ALA A 641 4.93 -20.72 11.45
C ALA A 641 5.23 -20.42 9.98
N SER A 642 5.77 -19.24 9.73
CA SER A 642 6.31 -18.88 8.43
C SER A 642 7.67 -18.19 8.59
N TYR A 643 8.61 -18.57 7.75
CA TYR A 643 9.93 -17.98 7.67
C TYR A 643 10.19 -17.55 6.24
N SER A 644 10.76 -16.35 6.08
CA SER A 644 11.15 -15.80 4.80
C SER A 644 12.59 -15.31 4.86
N TYR A 645 13.38 -15.74 3.88
CA TYR A 645 14.68 -15.17 3.58
C TYR A 645 14.56 -14.36 2.30
N LEU A 646 15.02 -13.09 2.33
CA LEU A 646 15.02 -12.18 1.19
C LEU A 646 16.41 -11.58 1.01
N ASP A 647 16.95 -11.71 -0.21
CA ASP A 647 18.13 -11.01 -0.68
C ASP A 647 17.74 -10.07 -1.82
N ALA A 648 17.47 -8.80 -1.46
CA ALA A 648 17.11 -7.74 -2.40
C ALA A 648 18.33 -6.85 -2.62
N THR A 649 18.86 -6.78 -3.85
CA THR A 649 20.16 -6.15 -4.15
C THR A 649 20.14 -5.37 -5.46
N TYR A 650 20.92 -4.30 -5.49
CA TYR A 650 21.28 -3.60 -6.73
C TYR A 650 22.24 -4.46 -7.56
N GLN A 651 22.08 -4.49 -8.88
CA GLN A 651 22.90 -5.27 -9.80
C GLN A 651 23.72 -4.38 -10.74
N PHE A 652 24.05 -3.17 -10.33
CA PHE A 652 24.88 -2.23 -11.07
C PHE A 652 25.92 -1.57 -10.17
N THR A 653 26.90 -0.91 -10.79
CA THR A 653 27.85 -0.03 -10.10
C THR A 653 27.67 1.39 -10.62
N GLY A 654 27.43 2.33 -9.72
CA GLY A 654 27.17 3.73 -10.04
C GLY A 654 26.96 4.55 -8.78
N THR A 655 26.55 5.80 -8.92
CA THR A 655 26.24 6.69 -7.81
C THR A 655 24.74 6.93 -7.74
N LEU A 656 24.22 6.98 -6.52
CA LEU A 656 22.84 7.42 -6.24
C LEU A 656 22.88 8.62 -5.30
N ALA A 657 21.98 9.56 -5.53
CA ALA A 657 21.84 10.72 -4.66
C ALA A 657 21.29 10.31 -3.29
N SER A 658 21.96 10.73 -2.24
CA SER A 658 21.56 10.54 -0.85
C SER A 658 22.30 11.57 0.03
N PRO A 659 21.99 12.87 -0.08
CA PRO A 659 22.79 13.95 0.49
C PRO A 659 22.88 13.91 2.01
N ASN A 660 21.83 13.43 2.68
CA ASN A 660 21.77 13.33 4.14
C ASN A 660 22.43 12.05 4.69
N ASN A 661 22.93 11.18 3.81
CA ASN A 661 23.64 9.98 4.22
C ASN A 661 25.03 10.37 4.77
N PRO A 662 25.43 9.91 5.97
CA PRO A 662 26.74 10.21 6.54
C PRO A 662 27.94 9.80 5.67
N GLY A 663 27.74 8.90 4.73
CA GLY A 663 28.78 8.44 3.77
C GLY A 663 28.70 9.11 2.40
N ALA A 664 27.88 10.16 2.23
CA ALA A 664 27.78 10.90 0.97
C ALA A 664 29.07 11.68 0.67
N ASP A 665 29.39 11.81 -0.61
CA ASP A 665 30.47 12.69 -1.08
C ASP A 665 30.04 14.18 -1.02
N ASN A 666 30.94 15.08 -1.41
CA ASN A 666 30.66 16.52 -1.40
C ASN A 666 29.54 16.94 -2.40
N ASN A 667 29.13 16.05 -3.28
CA ASN A 667 28.03 16.28 -4.22
C ASN A 667 26.73 15.63 -3.74
N GLY A 668 26.69 15.12 -2.52
CA GLY A 668 25.53 14.42 -1.96
C GLY A 668 25.26 13.04 -2.55
N ASN A 669 26.25 12.42 -3.15
CA ASN A 669 26.10 11.09 -3.77
C ASN A 669 26.78 10.00 -2.95
N VAL A 670 26.24 8.79 -3.04
CA VAL A 670 26.85 7.58 -2.48
C VAL A 670 27.15 6.57 -3.58
N LEU A 671 28.29 5.89 -3.47
CA LEU A 671 28.67 4.85 -4.40
C LEU A 671 27.89 3.56 -4.08
N VAL A 672 27.18 3.06 -5.05
CA VAL A 672 26.52 1.74 -5.03
C VAL A 672 27.33 0.78 -5.90
N THR A 673 27.59 -0.41 -5.39
CA THR A 673 28.21 -1.49 -6.16
C THR A 673 27.26 -2.68 -6.27
N ALA A 674 27.38 -3.46 -7.32
CA ALA A 674 26.56 -4.65 -7.51
C ALA A 674 26.61 -5.57 -6.28
N GLY A 675 25.48 -6.09 -5.86
CA GLY A 675 25.32 -6.91 -4.65
C GLY A 675 25.03 -6.11 -3.37
N ARG A 676 25.03 -4.77 -3.39
CA ARG A 676 24.55 -3.96 -2.25
C ARG A 676 23.06 -4.13 -2.07
N ARG A 677 22.63 -4.28 -0.82
CA ARG A 677 21.21 -4.51 -0.48
C ARG A 677 20.39 -3.25 -0.66
N ILE A 678 19.21 -3.43 -1.21
CA ILE A 678 18.20 -2.38 -1.27
C ILE A 678 17.75 -2.07 0.17
N PRO A 679 17.78 -0.81 0.62
CA PRO A 679 17.37 -0.40 1.95
C PRO A 679 15.97 -0.87 2.35
N LEU A 680 15.70 -0.92 3.65
CA LEU A 680 14.42 -1.31 4.25
C LEU A 680 13.92 -2.73 3.87
N ASN A 681 14.81 -3.59 3.39
CA ASN A 681 14.51 -4.99 3.08
C ASN A 681 15.22 -5.91 4.08
N PRO A 682 14.51 -6.39 5.13
CA PRO A 682 15.10 -7.31 6.10
C PRO A 682 15.41 -8.66 5.45
N ALA A 683 16.61 -9.19 5.72
CA ALA A 683 17.01 -10.47 5.15
C ALA A 683 16.22 -11.65 5.69
N ASN A 684 15.80 -11.57 6.96
CA ASN A 684 15.13 -12.66 7.65
C ASN A 684 13.86 -12.16 8.31
N SER A 685 12.79 -12.89 8.15
CA SER A 685 11.52 -12.63 8.81
C SER A 685 10.93 -13.94 9.30
N LEU A 686 10.45 -13.95 10.55
CA LEU A 686 9.77 -15.10 11.14
C LEU A 686 8.42 -14.65 11.72
N ARG A 687 7.39 -15.40 11.43
CA ARG A 687 6.05 -15.27 12.00
C ARG A 687 5.67 -16.61 12.60
N ALA A 688 5.22 -16.63 13.82
CA ALA A 688 4.73 -17.84 14.45
C ALA A 688 3.56 -17.49 15.37
N GLY A 689 2.59 -18.35 15.44
CA GLY A 689 1.43 -18.13 16.31
C GLY A 689 0.54 -19.35 16.39
N GLY A 690 -0.49 -19.22 17.19
CA GLY A 690 -1.47 -20.28 17.36
C GLY A 690 -2.61 -19.88 18.29
N ASP A 691 -3.63 -20.70 18.31
CA ASP A 691 -4.82 -20.57 19.14
C ASP A 691 -5.08 -21.91 19.83
N MET A 692 -5.55 -21.88 21.05
CA MET A 692 -5.89 -23.07 21.84
C MET A 692 -7.16 -22.83 22.64
N ASP A 693 -8.08 -23.77 22.57
CA ASP A 693 -9.25 -23.84 23.43
C ASP A 693 -8.82 -24.38 24.82
N VAL A 694 -8.76 -23.50 25.81
CA VAL A 694 -8.28 -23.85 27.16
C VAL A 694 -9.39 -24.41 28.03
N MET A 695 -10.62 -24.06 27.72
CA MET A 695 -11.85 -24.60 28.28
C MET A 695 -13.03 -24.33 27.35
N GLU A 696 -14.17 -24.91 27.61
CA GLU A 696 -15.37 -24.75 26.80
C GLU A 696 -15.70 -23.24 26.62
N GLY A 697 -15.74 -22.78 25.40
CA GLY A 697 -16.01 -21.41 25.02
C GLY A 697 -14.86 -20.41 25.25
N ILE A 698 -13.72 -20.79 25.81
CA ILE A 698 -12.59 -19.90 26.04
C ILE A 698 -11.38 -20.33 25.20
N SER A 699 -10.94 -19.44 24.31
CA SER A 699 -9.75 -19.62 23.52
C SER A 699 -8.68 -18.57 23.89
N LEU A 700 -7.43 -18.99 23.87
CA LEU A 700 -6.25 -18.14 24.01
C LEU A 700 -5.39 -18.29 22.77
N GLY A 701 -4.85 -17.19 22.30
CA GLY A 701 -3.93 -17.18 21.18
C GLY A 701 -2.75 -16.27 21.41
N GLY A 702 -1.70 -16.54 20.65
CA GLY A 702 -0.49 -15.71 20.68
C GLY A 702 0.20 -15.70 19.35
N GLU A 703 0.96 -14.67 19.09
CA GLU A 703 1.81 -14.56 17.91
C GLU A 703 3.13 -13.89 18.21
N LEU A 704 4.15 -14.29 17.49
CA LEU A 704 5.49 -13.74 17.48
C LEU A 704 5.79 -13.22 16.08
N VAL A 705 6.27 -11.98 16.02
CA VAL A 705 6.70 -11.32 14.79
C VAL A 705 8.15 -10.91 14.96
N PHE A 706 9.07 -11.56 14.22
CA PHE A 706 10.48 -11.20 14.15
C PHE A 706 10.77 -10.58 12.78
N THR A 707 11.47 -9.45 12.77
CA THR A 707 11.98 -8.80 11.57
C THR A 707 13.48 -8.58 11.76
N GLY A 708 14.29 -9.09 10.83
CA GLY A 708 15.75 -8.98 10.87
C GLY A 708 16.23 -7.54 10.67
N SER A 709 17.51 -7.30 10.95
CA SER A 709 18.14 -5.99 10.75
C SER A 709 18.10 -5.58 9.27
N GLN A 710 17.96 -4.27 9.04
CA GLN A 710 17.87 -3.70 7.69
C GLN A 710 18.64 -2.38 7.60
N TYR A 711 19.02 -1.97 6.39
CA TYR A 711 19.66 -0.68 6.17
C TYR A 711 18.64 0.44 6.23
N PHE A 712 19.08 1.62 6.65
CA PHE A 712 18.28 2.84 6.66
C PHE A 712 17.89 3.22 5.23
N ASP A 713 16.72 3.81 5.09
CA ASP A 713 16.36 4.50 3.86
C ASP A 713 17.40 5.58 3.55
N GLY A 714 17.81 5.68 2.28
CA GLY A 714 18.92 6.54 1.89
C GLY A 714 20.33 5.97 2.18
N ASP A 715 20.47 4.66 2.53
CA ASP A 715 21.79 3.98 2.59
C ASP A 715 21.94 2.87 1.53
N PRO A 716 21.88 3.18 0.23
CA PRO A 716 22.10 2.19 -0.81
C PRO A 716 23.55 1.71 -0.90
N SER A 717 24.48 2.42 -0.26
CA SER A 717 25.90 2.02 -0.16
C SER A 717 26.14 0.89 0.86
N ASN A 718 25.24 0.71 1.80
CA ASN A 718 25.31 -0.24 2.92
C ASN A 718 26.57 -0.05 3.81
N LEU A 719 27.02 1.16 3.96
CA LEU A 719 28.21 1.48 4.74
C LEU A 719 27.90 1.92 6.16
N ASN A 720 26.66 2.30 6.44
CA ASN A 720 26.25 2.78 7.75
C ASN A 720 25.70 1.64 8.63
N ALA A 721 25.51 1.95 9.91
CA ALA A 721 24.88 1.03 10.86
C ALA A 721 23.45 0.70 10.42
N ARG A 722 23.03 -0.53 10.65
CA ARG A 722 21.67 -1.00 10.32
C ARG A 722 20.69 -0.63 11.42
N LEU A 723 19.41 -0.52 11.04
CA LEU A 723 18.32 -0.66 11.98
C LEU A 723 18.40 -2.05 12.63
N PRO A 724 18.34 -2.15 13.96
CA PRO A 724 18.37 -3.43 14.68
C PRO A 724 17.23 -4.35 14.26
N SER A 725 17.39 -5.65 14.51
CA SER A 725 16.28 -6.59 14.42
C SER A 725 15.22 -6.31 15.48
N THR A 726 13.97 -6.59 15.17
CA THR A 726 12.83 -6.32 16.05
C THR A 726 12.05 -7.60 16.35
N VAL A 727 11.48 -7.66 17.55
CA VAL A 727 10.59 -8.75 18.00
C VAL A 727 9.35 -8.15 18.62
N ALA A 728 8.18 -8.57 18.18
CA ALA A 728 6.93 -8.30 18.86
C ALA A 728 6.24 -9.61 19.25
N VAL A 729 5.69 -9.65 20.45
CA VAL A 729 4.82 -10.73 20.92
C VAL A 729 3.47 -10.13 21.25
N ASN A 730 2.43 -10.73 20.69
CA ASN A 730 1.06 -10.30 20.89
C ASN A 730 0.22 -11.46 21.41
N LEU A 731 -0.76 -11.16 22.25
CA LEU A 731 -1.66 -12.13 22.84
C LEU A 731 -3.10 -11.76 22.50
N ARG A 732 -3.96 -12.77 22.48
CA ARG A 732 -5.40 -12.61 22.31
C ARG A 732 -6.14 -13.62 23.15
N ALA A 733 -7.33 -13.25 23.57
CA ALA A 733 -8.26 -14.10 24.28
C ALA A 733 -9.67 -13.86 23.74
N ALA A 734 -10.46 -14.91 23.64
CA ALA A 734 -11.87 -14.82 23.33
C ALA A 734 -12.67 -15.74 24.24
N TRP A 735 -13.84 -15.25 24.66
CA TRP A 735 -14.78 -16.00 25.46
C TRP A 735 -16.16 -15.99 24.78
N GLN A 736 -16.54 -17.14 24.23
CA GLN A 736 -17.88 -17.36 23.72
C GLN A 736 -18.82 -17.66 24.89
N ILE A 737 -19.55 -16.64 25.37
CA ILE A 737 -20.44 -16.75 26.54
C ILE A 737 -21.61 -17.67 26.21
N ASP A 738 -22.18 -17.49 25.03
CA ASP A 738 -23.25 -18.30 24.45
C ASP A 738 -23.14 -18.20 22.90
N PRO A 739 -23.96 -18.89 22.10
CA PRO A 739 -23.87 -18.84 20.64
C PRO A 739 -23.98 -17.43 20.02
N ARG A 740 -24.50 -16.44 20.75
CA ARG A 740 -24.73 -15.08 20.28
C ARG A 740 -23.66 -14.09 20.77
N TRP A 741 -23.12 -14.28 21.99
CA TRP A 741 -22.27 -13.30 22.64
C TRP A 741 -20.83 -13.80 22.79
N GLN A 742 -19.90 -13.00 22.30
CA GLN A 742 -18.47 -13.24 22.48
C GLN A 742 -17.80 -11.99 23.06
N LEU A 743 -17.03 -12.15 24.11
CA LEU A 743 -16.07 -11.19 24.59
C LEU A 743 -14.70 -11.50 24.01
N PHE A 744 -13.93 -10.48 23.68
CA PHE A 744 -12.54 -10.67 23.23
C PHE A 744 -11.63 -9.58 23.79
N ALA A 745 -10.35 -9.91 23.90
CA ALA A 745 -9.29 -8.98 24.30
C ALA A 745 -8.02 -9.25 23.51
N THR A 746 -7.27 -8.20 23.20
CA THR A 746 -5.93 -8.28 22.60
C THR A 746 -4.94 -7.48 23.41
N LEU A 747 -3.70 -7.96 23.45
CA LEU A 747 -2.56 -7.29 24.04
C LEU A 747 -1.43 -7.30 23.00
N ASP A 748 -1.14 -6.14 22.47
CA ASP A 748 -0.11 -5.97 21.44
C ASP A 748 1.19 -5.47 22.06
N ASN A 749 2.32 -5.95 21.52
CA ASN A 749 3.67 -5.61 21.98
C ASN A 749 3.86 -5.87 23.49
N LEU A 750 3.60 -7.12 23.92
CA LEU A 750 3.62 -7.56 25.33
C LEU A 750 4.85 -7.06 26.13
N PHE A 751 6.02 -6.98 25.49
CA PHE A 751 7.27 -6.61 26.15
C PHE A 751 7.59 -5.11 26.07
N ASP A 752 6.66 -4.29 25.59
CA ASP A 752 6.82 -2.82 25.38
C ASP A 752 8.08 -2.44 24.62
N ASN A 753 8.45 -3.21 23.60
CA ASN A 753 9.62 -2.94 22.78
C ASN A 753 9.41 -1.65 21.97
N ARG A 754 10.37 -0.71 22.04
CA ARG A 754 10.38 0.57 21.33
C ARG A 754 11.29 0.52 20.10
N ASP A 755 11.24 -0.60 19.39
CA ASP A 755 12.05 -0.84 18.20
C ASP A 755 11.68 0.12 17.06
N ALA A 756 12.67 0.48 16.22
CA ALA A 756 12.41 1.26 15.03
C ALA A 756 11.85 0.36 13.90
N LEU A 757 10.69 0.71 13.37
CA LEU A 757 10.05 0.06 12.22
C LEU A 757 10.51 0.65 10.90
N TYR A 758 10.97 1.91 10.93
CA TYR A 758 11.55 2.64 9.81
C TYR A 758 12.69 3.52 10.31
N GLY A 759 13.65 3.81 9.44
CA GLY A 759 14.72 4.77 9.68
C GLY A 759 15.20 5.37 8.37
N GLY A 760 15.48 6.65 8.40
CA GLY A 760 16.03 7.46 7.31
C GLY A 760 17.00 8.50 7.82
N TYR A 761 17.37 9.45 6.96
CA TYR A 761 18.28 10.54 7.28
C TYR A 761 17.63 11.89 6.98
N PHE A 762 18.03 12.91 7.75
CA PHE A 762 17.67 14.31 7.55
C PHE A 762 18.87 15.20 7.84
N ASP A 763 18.81 16.49 7.47
CA ASP A 763 19.85 17.45 7.85
C ASP A 763 19.54 18.07 9.21
N PRO A 764 20.36 17.80 10.27
CA PRO A 764 20.14 18.41 11.57
C PRO A 764 20.31 19.94 11.60
N SER A 765 21.00 20.53 10.61
CA SER A 765 21.24 21.97 10.51
C SER A 765 19.97 22.75 10.21
N ASP A 766 18.98 22.15 9.57
CA ASP A 766 17.69 22.74 9.20
C ASP A 766 16.93 23.34 10.39
N ILE A 767 17.11 22.79 11.58
CA ILE A 767 16.46 23.25 12.82
C ILE A 767 17.47 23.64 13.89
N ALA A 768 18.74 23.87 13.52
CA ALA A 768 19.77 24.36 14.42
C ALA A 768 19.35 25.70 15.01
N GLY A 769 19.35 25.82 16.33
CA GLY A 769 18.93 27.04 17.03
C GLY A 769 17.41 27.13 17.34
N LEU A 770 16.57 26.31 16.72
CA LEU A 770 15.16 26.20 17.11
C LEU A 770 14.98 25.27 18.33
N ILE A 771 15.81 24.23 18.41
CA ILE A 771 15.79 23.21 19.46
C ILE A 771 17.07 23.31 20.30
N THR A 772 16.93 23.23 21.62
CA THR A 772 18.07 23.27 22.56
C THR A 772 18.03 22.05 23.48
N PRO A 773 19.09 21.23 23.53
CA PRO A 773 20.34 21.33 22.73
C PRO A 773 20.09 21.03 21.25
N ALA A 774 20.96 21.61 20.38
CA ALA A 774 20.87 21.38 18.94
C ALA A 774 21.03 19.89 18.62
N LEU A 775 20.25 19.42 17.66
CA LEU A 775 20.37 18.04 17.14
C LEU A 775 21.63 17.93 16.29
N THR A 776 22.34 16.83 16.41
CA THR A 776 23.56 16.54 15.65
C THR A 776 23.53 15.20 14.94
N ASP A 777 22.59 14.32 15.31
CA ASP A 777 22.45 13.00 14.71
C ASP A 777 21.52 13.09 13.49
N PRO A 778 21.97 12.70 12.29
CA PRO A 778 21.16 12.84 11.07
C PRO A 778 20.05 11.77 10.97
N ARG A 779 19.98 10.82 11.89
CA ARG A 779 19.02 9.73 11.81
C ARG A 779 17.62 10.17 12.23
N THR A 780 16.63 9.70 11.45
CA THR A 780 15.20 9.77 11.80
C THR A 780 14.64 8.37 11.96
N LEU A 781 13.69 8.19 12.86
CA LEU A 781 13.09 6.89 13.13
C LEU A 781 11.57 7.00 13.25
N THR A 782 10.89 5.93 12.86
CA THR A 782 9.51 5.66 13.29
C THR A 782 9.53 4.47 14.22
N LEU A 783 9.12 4.69 15.47
CA LEU A 783 9.12 3.65 16.50
C LEU A 783 7.83 2.82 16.46
N ARG A 784 7.96 1.59 16.93
CA ARG A 784 6.81 0.72 17.23
C ARG A 784 5.91 1.35 18.29
N GLN A 785 4.59 1.18 18.11
CA GLN A 785 3.62 1.51 19.14
C GLN A 785 3.95 0.78 20.44
N PRO A 786 3.93 1.46 21.59
CA PRO A 786 4.12 0.83 22.91
C PRO A 786 3.08 -0.26 23.17
N VAL A 787 3.28 -0.99 24.28
CA VAL A 787 2.28 -1.98 24.73
C VAL A 787 0.88 -1.37 24.71
N SER A 788 -0.07 -2.09 24.10
CA SER A 788 -1.46 -1.64 24.01
C SER A 788 -2.41 -2.81 24.19
N PHE A 789 -3.54 -2.52 24.76
CA PHE A 789 -4.61 -3.50 24.92
C PHE A 789 -5.90 -2.99 24.28
N GLN A 790 -6.71 -3.94 23.82
CA GLN A 790 -8.05 -3.68 23.33
C GLN A 790 -8.97 -4.76 23.90
N PHE A 791 -10.21 -4.43 24.10
CA PHE A 791 -11.27 -5.36 24.48
C PHE A 791 -12.54 -5.03 23.74
N GLY A 792 -13.34 -6.04 23.48
CA GLY A 792 -14.56 -5.83 22.71
C GLY A 792 -15.61 -6.89 22.96
N LEU A 793 -16.78 -6.59 22.48
CA LEU A 793 -17.96 -7.42 22.53
C LEU A 793 -18.47 -7.64 21.11
N LYS A 794 -18.75 -8.87 20.75
CA LYS A 794 -19.34 -9.25 19.49
C LYS A 794 -20.68 -9.92 19.75
N PHE A 795 -21.64 -9.56 18.92
CA PHE A 795 -22.99 -10.11 18.97
C PHE A 795 -23.39 -10.68 17.61
N LYS A 796 -23.92 -11.89 17.59
CA LYS A 796 -24.44 -12.57 16.39
C LYS A 796 -25.92 -12.88 16.54
N PHE A 797 -26.66 -12.66 15.44
CA PHE A 797 -28.08 -13.02 15.34
C PHE A 797 -28.29 -14.23 14.45
#